data_f97b93b6c29499fe163bf58c934ac179
#
_entry.id   f97b93b6c29499fe163bf58c934ac179
#
_cell.length_a   1.000
_cell.length_b   1.000
_cell.length_c   1.000
_cell.angle_alpha   90.00
_cell.angle_beta   90.00
_cell.angle_gamma   90.00
#
_symmetry.space_group_name_H-M   'P 1'
#
loop_
_entity.id
_entity.type
_entity.pdbx_description
1 polymer ?
#
loop_
_entity_poly.entity_id
_entity_poly.type
_entity_poly.pdbx_seq_one_letter_code
_entity_poly.pdbx_strand_id
1 'polypeptide(L)'
;MGWGTGPPSWSELERVLSGRPGRTDPEAMYPGDGGDSPAWSRKREPYLAEPIRPVDRPTVPYAELHAHSAYSFLDGASQPEELVEEAVRLGLEAIALTDHDGFYGTVRFAEAAKEWGIATVFGAELSLGVARPAPRRSARKAARGRGGAVRYAATPEFEHAAAPDSAPRTGEPDPPGPHLLVLARGQEGYRRLSREIAAAHLAAGEKGVLRYDIDALTAAAGGHWHILTGCRKGHLRTALADDLAAGETGLPRAEAALRDLVERFGADRVSVELTHHGVPADDERNALLIALADRVGLPVLATTGAHFAGPEQRRRAMALAAIRARRSLDEMAGWLAPAGGAHLRSGAEMARLFAACPDAVANAVALSRECAFDLRLIAPQLPPFAVPDGHDENSWLRELVLRGAARRYGPPHANPPAYRQLEHELEVIATLGFPGYFLVVHDIVSFCERNGILCQGRGSAANSAVCFAIGITNVDPVANELLFERFLSPERDGPPDIDIDIESDRREEAIQHVYARYGREYAAQVANVITYRGKSAVRDAAKALGFSPGQQDAWSKQVSRWTGVGAETGTDIPEQVLRLAADLEGLPRHMGIHSGGMVICDRPIADVCPVEWARMAGRSVLQWDKDDCAAVGLVKFDMLGLGMLSALHYMIDLVREHEGVE
;
A
#
# COMPACT_ATOMS: atom_id res chain seq x y z
N MET A 1 29.81 -2.82 -19.20
CA MET A 1 29.88 -1.58 -18.40
C MET A 1 28.47 -1.09 -18.25
N GLY A 2 27.90 -1.31 -17.08
CA GLY A 2 26.47 -1.02 -16.85
C GLY A 2 26.20 0.49 -16.80
N TRP A 3 25.21 0.92 -17.51
CA TRP A 3 24.62 2.25 -17.42
C TRP A 3 23.69 2.28 -16.19
N GLY A 4 24.28 2.38 -15.00
CA GLY A 4 23.56 2.28 -13.72
C GLY A 4 23.40 3.59 -12.97
N THR A 5 23.56 4.74 -13.60
CA THR A 5 23.32 6.03 -12.95
C THR A 5 22.60 6.96 -13.93
N GLY A 6 21.45 7.49 -13.53
CA GLY A 6 20.86 8.64 -14.20
C GLY A 6 21.89 9.77 -14.33
N PRO A 7 21.60 10.85 -15.10
CA PRO A 7 22.54 11.94 -15.31
C PRO A 7 23.04 12.44 -13.94
N PRO A 8 24.34 12.69 -13.80
CA PRO A 8 24.91 13.16 -12.54
C PRO A 8 24.17 14.40 -12.05
N SER A 9 23.94 14.50 -10.76
CA SER A 9 23.35 15.71 -10.19
C SER A 9 24.23 16.91 -10.53
N TRP A 10 23.67 18.11 -10.62
CA TRP A 10 24.44 19.31 -10.93
C TRP A 10 25.66 19.50 -10.00
N SER A 11 25.49 19.20 -8.71
CA SER A 11 26.56 19.23 -7.72
C SER A 11 27.64 18.16 -7.96
N GLU A 12 27.31 17.07 -8.58
CA GLU A 12 28.22 15.99 -8.94
C GLU A 12 28.99 16.34 -10.22
N LEU A 13 28.30 16.93 -11.18
CA LEU A 13 28.91 17.49 -12.38
C LEU A 13 29.91 18.62 -12.05
N GLU A 14 29.52 19.54 -11.19
CA GLU A 14 30.35 20.67 -10.71
C GLU A 14 31.59 20.15 -9.95
N ARG A 15 31.43 19.09 -9.15
CA ARG A 15 32.55 18.45 -8.44
C ARG A 15 33.54 17.78 -9.41
N VAL A 16 33.04 17.06 -10.43
CA VAL A 16 33.88 16.41 -11.45
C VAL A 16 34.61 17.45 -12.27
N LEU A 17 33.91 18.50 -12.71
CA LEU A 17 34.49 19.59 -13.49
C LEU A 17 35.50 20.43 -12.68
N SER A 18 35.38 20.47 -11.34
CA SER A 18 36.34 21.13 -10.46
C SER A 18 37.54 20.25 -10.06
N GLY A 19 37.65 19.05 -10.59
CA GLY A 19 38.79 18.12 -10.30
C GLY A 19 38.82 17.56 -8.86
N ARG A 20 37.69 17.62 -8.13
CA ARG A 20 37.60 17.07 -6.79
C ARG A 20 37.35 15.55 -6.86
N PRO A 21 38.05 14.71 -6.04
CA PRO A 21 37.87 13.27 -6.06
C PRO A 21 36.42 12.88 -5.78
N GLY A 22 35.92 11.90 -6.54
CA GLY A 22 34.59 11.35 -6.35
C GLY A 22 34.45 10.65 -4.98
N ARG A 23 33.27 10.69 -4.39
CA ARG A 23 32.92 9.76 -3.30
C ARG A 23 32.86 8.36 -3.92
N THR A 24 33.91 7.59 -3.75
CA THR A 24 33.91 6.15 -4.03
C THR A 24 33.37 5.43 -2.80
N ASP A 25 32.07 5.36 -2.69
CA ASP A 25 31.43 4.40 -1.81
C ASP A 25 30.75 3.35 -2.70
N PRO A 26 31.34 2.16 -2.85
CA PRO A 26 30.75 1.09 -3.67
C PRO A 26 29.40 0.57 -3.12
N GLU A 27 29.12 0.77 -1.82
CA GLU A 27 27.86 0.37 -1.19
C GLU A 27 26.72 1.37 -1.41
N ALA A 28 27.00 2.55 -1.96
CA ALA A 28 25.99 3.55 -2.29
C ALA A 28 25.32 3.35 -3.67
N MET A 29 25.75 2.37 -4.45
CA MET A 29 25.07 1.97 -5.68
C MET A 29 23.96 0.98 -5.35
N TYR A 30 22.75 1.49 -5.12
CA TYR A 30 21.57 0.64 -5.02
C TYR A 30 21.20 0.10 -6.39
N PRO A 31 21.13 -1.22 -6.58
CA PRO A 31 20.53 -1.79 -7.77
C PRO A 31 19.00 -1.56 -7.65
N GLY A 32 18.52 -0.49 -8.27
CA GLY A 32 17.10 -0.42 -8.63
C GLY A 32 16.82 -1.52 -9.64
N ASP A 33 15.60 -2.05 -9.66
CA ASP A 33 15.18 -3.05 -10.64
C ASP A 33 15.07 -2.51 -12.08
N GLY A 34 15.50 -1.28 -12.31
CA GLY A 34 15.49 -0.60 -13.61
C GLY A 34 14.15 0.01 -14.00
N GLY A 35 13.06 -0.36 -13.35
CA GLY A 35 11.71 0.18 -13.58
C GLY A 35 11.34 1.35 -12.68
N ASP A 36 12.09 1.57 -11.61
CA ASP A 36 11.81 2.62 -10.65
C ASP A 36 12.55 3.91 -10.97
N SER A 37 11.85 5.02 -10.81
CA SER A 37 12.55 6.28 -10.67
C SER A 37 13.51 6.16 -9.47
N PRO A 38 14.83 6.38 -9.63
CA PRO A 38 15.81 6.27 -8.54
C PRO A 38 15.49 7.17 -7.33
N ALA A 39 14.51 8.06 -7.50
CA ALA A 39 14.07 8.98 -6.47
C ALA A 39 13.04 8.38 -5.49
N TRP A 40 12.34 7.28 -5.78
CA TRP A 40 11.08 7.00 -5.13
C TRP A 40 10.90 5.63 -4.51
N SER A 41 11.48 4.56 -5.03
CA SER A 41 11.37 3.26 -4.40
C SER A 41 12.68 2.47 -4.40
N ARG A 42 12.89 1.70 -3.34
CA ARG A 42 13.87 0.62 -3.29
C ARG A 42 13.06 -0.66 -3.42
N LYS A 43 13.59 -1.65 -4.13
CA LYS A 43 13.03 -3.00 -4.04
C LYS A 43 13.06 -3.43 -2.58
N ARG A 44 11.93 -3.93 -2.08
CA ARG A 44 11.88 -4.50 -0.74
C ARG A 44 12.73 -5.77 -0.73
N GLU A 45 13.68 -5.84 0.22
CA GLU A 45 14.38 -7.09 0.47
C GLU A 45 13.37 -8.16 0.91
N PRO A 46 13.52 -9.41 0.44
CA PRO A 46 12.70 -10.50 0.93
C PRO A 46 12.77 -10.57 2.46
N TYR A 47 11.64 -10.80 3.10
CA TYR A 47 11.62 -11.01 4.53
C TYR A 47 12.40 -12.28 4.87
N LEU A 48 13.36 -12.16 5.77
CA LEU A 48 14.16 -13.27 6.28
C LEU A 48 13.93 -13.34 7.78
N ALA A 49 13.38 -14.47 8.24
CA ALA A 49 13.18 -14.72 9.64
C ALA A 49 14.53 -14.87 10.37
N GLU A 50 14.83 -13.94 11.29
CA GLU A 50 16.00 -14.07 12.17
C GLU A 50 15.65 -14.95 13.38
N PRO A 51 16.58 -15.79 13.90
CA PRO A 51 16.28 -16.68 15.02
C PRO A 51 15.77 -15.93 16.24
N ILE A 52 14.51 -16.10 16.58
CA ILE A 52 13.87 -15.54 17.78
C ILE A 52 14.07 -16.52 18.94
N ARG A 53 14.42 -16.02 20.13
CA ARG A 53 14.41 -16.81 21.35
C ARG A 53 13.01 -16.78 21.94
N PRO A 54 12.25 -17.91 21.93
CA PRO A 54 10.97 -17.99 22.58
C PRO A 54 11.08 -17.67 24.07
N VAL A 55 10.02 -17.13 24.63
CA VAL A 55 9.96 -16.92 26.08
C VAL A 55 9.89 -18.30 26.75
N ASP A 56 10.89 -18.64 27.54
CA ASP A 56 10.94 -19.90 28.31
C ASP A 56 9.96 -19.85 29.50
N ARG A 57 8.67 -20.08 29.20
CA ARG A 57 7.57 -20.11 30.19
C ARG A 57 6.53 -21.15 29.74
N PRO A 58 5.73 -21.69 30.70
CA PRO A 58 4.58 -22.51 30.31
C PRO A 58 3.66 -21.73 29.37
N THR A 59 3.41 -22.29 28.20
CA THR A 59 2.56 -21.66 27.19
C THR A 59 1.09 -21.85 27.57
N VAL A 60 0.36 -20.75 27.77
CA VAL A 60 -1.10 -20.72 27.77
C VAL A 60 -1.52 -20.39 26.35
N PRO A 61 -2.34 -21.23 25.69
CA PRO A 61 -2.84 -20.93 24.36
C PRO A 61 -3.53 -19.57 24.31
N TYR A 62 -3.14 -18.75 23.33
CA TYR A 62 -3.76 -17.45 23.09
C TYR A 62 -3.61 -17.05 21.64
N ALA A 63 -4.59 -16.32 21.12
CA ALA A 63 -4.56 -15.70 19.81
C ALA A 63 -4.93 -14.22 19.95
N GLU A 64 -4.16 -13.33 19.33
CA GLU A 64 -4.49 -11.90 19.26
C GLU A 64 -5.41 -11.64 18.07
N LEU A 65 -6.58 -11.04 18.32
CA LEU A 65 -7.58 -10.79 17.29
C LEU A 65 -7.83 -9.30 16.99
N HIS A 66 -7.07 -8.41 17.62
CA HIS A 66 -7.20 -6.97 17.41
C HIS A 66 -5.84 -6.28 17.52
N ALA A 67 -5.14 -6.17 16.38
CA ALA A 67 -3.84 -5.51 16.33
C ALA A 67 -3.72 -4.60 15.10
N HIS A 68 -3.13 -3.42 15.32
CA HIS A 68 -2.87 -2.39 14.32
C HIS A 68 -1.38 -2.30 14.03
N SER A 69 -1.02 -2.32 12.75
CA SER A 69 0.33 -2.04 12.31
C SER A 69 0.54 -0.55 12.01
N ALA A 70 1.76 -0.19 11.68
CA ALA A 70 2.10 1.15 11.21
C ALA A 70 1.34 1.54 9.91
N TYR A 71 0.72 0.59 9.23
CA TYR A 71 -0.15 0.81 8.08
C TYR A 71 -1.55 1.32 8.44
N SER A 72 -1.87 1.42 9.72
CA SER A 72 -2.94 2.31 10.23
C SER A 72 -2.53 3.79 10.20
N PHE A 73 -1.44 4.13 9.54
CA PHE A 73 -0.88 5.46 9.28
C PHE A 73 -1.00 6.44 10.45
N LEU A 74 0.05 6.50 11.27
CA LEU A 74 0.16 7.35 12.46
C LEU A 74 -0.73 6.93 13.65
N ASP A 75 -1.32 5.73 13.59
CA ASP A 75 -2.03 5.12 14.71
C ASP A 75 -1.30 3.90 15.25
N GLY A 76 -1.00 2.91 14.43
CA GLY A 76 -0.08 1.82 14.80
C GLY A 76 1.40 2.24 14.71
N ALA A 77 2.24 1.61 15.53
CA ALA A 77 3.65 1.99 15.66
C ALA A 77 4.65 0.87 15.32
N SER A 78 4.19 -0.31 14.94
CA SER A 78 5.03 -1.44 14.55
C SER A 78 4.83 -1.81 13.08
N GLN A 79 5.90 -2.23 12.42
CA GLN A 79 5.77 -2.86 11.10
C GLN A 79 4.94 -4.16 11.25
N PRO A 80 4.25 -4.61 10.19
CA PRO A 80 3.54 -5.89 10.22
C PRO A 80 4.42 -7.07 10.64
N GLU A 81 5.68 -7.07 10.20
CA GLU A 81 6.68 -8.08 10.55
C GLU A 81 7.03 -8.05 12.03
N GLU A 82 7.21 -6.86 12.64
CA GLU A 82 7.49 -6.70 14.08
C GLU A 82 6.33 -7.29 14.94
N LEU A 83 5.08 -7.16 14.48
CA LEU A 83 3.94 -7.78 15.15
C LEU A 83 3.97 -9.30 15.09
N VAL A 84 4.31 -9.87 13.93
CA VAL A 84 4.43 -11.32 13.75
C VAL A 84 5.57 -11.88 14.60
N GLU A 85 6.74 -11.26 14.56
CA GLU A 85 7.92 -11.66 15.33
C GLU A 85 7.64 -11.68 16.82
N GLU A 86 6.97 -10.65 17.32
CA GLU A 86 6.60 -10.58 18.74
C GLU A 86 5.54 -11.64 19.10
N ALA A 87 4.55 -11.87 18.22
CA ALA A 87 3.55 -12.93 18.42
C ALA A 87 4.22 -14.32 18.54
N VAL A 88 5.17 -14.61 17.67
CA VAL A 88 5.97 -15.85 17.72
C VAL A 88 6.81 -15.92 18.99
N ARG A 89 7.49 -14.82 19.35
CA ARG A 89 8.30 -14.73 20.58
C ARG A 89 7.47 -15.01 21.83
N LEU A 90 6.22 -14.53 21.85
CA LEU A 90 5.26 -14.71 22.95
C LEU A 90 4.55 -16.07 22.93
N GLY A 91 4.71 -16.85 21.87
CA GLY A 91 4.11 -18.18 21.70
C GLY A 91 2.60 -18.14 21.42
N LEU A 92 2.11 -17.15 20.65
CA LEU A 92 0.73 -17.05 20.24
C LEU A 92 0.39 -18.13 19.20
N GLU A 93 -0.85 -18.66 19.19
CA GLU A 93 -1.32 -19.62 18.19
C GLU A 93 -1.65 -18.93 16.86
N ALA A 94 -2.19 -17.71 16.94
CA ALA A 94 -2.56 -16.91 15.77
C ALA A 94 -2.48 -15.42 16.08
N ILE A 95 -2.39 -14.61 15.05
CA ILE A 95 -2.48 -13.16 15.15
C ILE A 95 -3.36 -12.61 14.03
N ALA A 96 -4.19 -11.61 14.38
CA ALA A 96 -4.97 -10.84 13.41
C ALA A 96 -4.26 -9.53 13.07
N LEU A 97 -4.40 -9.09 11.82
CA LEU A 97 -4.13 -7.72 11.41
C LEU A 97 -5.46 -7.03 11.12
N THR A 98 -5.73 -5.93 11.85
CA THR A 98 -6.99 -5.19 11.80
C THR A 98 -6.76 -3.69 11.60
N ASP A 99 -5.90 -3.32 10.67
CA ASP A 99 -5.58 -1.94 10.35
C ASP A 99 -6.84 -1.12 10.00
N HIS A 100 -6.79 0.20 10.23
CA HIS A 100 -7.90 1.09 9.93
C HIS A 100 -8.15 1.20 8.43
N ASP A 101 -9.42 0.94 8.05
CA ASP A 101 -9.99 1.26 6.74
C ASP A 101 -9.21 0.72 5.54
N GLY A 102 -8.45 -0.37 5.71
CA GLY A 102 -7.65 -0.89 4.61
C GLY A 102 -6.87 -2.16 4.89
N PHE A 103 -6.30 -2.67 3.81
CA PHE A 103 -5.44 -3.85 3.76
C PHE A 103 -4.01 -3.53 3.34
N TYR A 104 -3.54 -2.33 3.68
CA TYR A 104 -2.23 -1.80 3.26
C TYR A 104 -1.02 -2.66 3.67
N GLY A 105 -1.07 -3.26 4.88
CA GLY A 105 0.03 -4.07 5.43
C GLY A 105 -0.15 -5.58 5.31
N THR A 106 -1.25 -6.05 4.71
CA THR A 106 -1.65 -7.47 4.78
C THR A 106 -0.68 -8.42 4.08
N VAL A 107 -0.07 -8.02 2.96
CA VAL A 107 0.88 -8.86 2.22
C VAL A 107 2.14 -9.08 3.04
N ARG A 108 2.74 -8.02 3.57
CA ARG A 108 3.93 -8.08 4.42
C ARG A 108 3.69 -8.91 5.68
N PHE A 109 2.51 -8.73 6.28
CA PHE A 109 2.08 -9.52 7.43
C PHE A 109 1.98 -11.01 7.09
N ALA A 110 1.36 -11.34 5.94
CA ALA A 110 1.20 -12.72 5.49
C ALA A 110 2.54 -13.38 5.13
N GLU A 111 3.46 -12.63 4.48
CA GLU A 111 4.81 -13.13 4.17
C GLU A 111 5.59 -13.47 5.44
N ALA A 112 5.63 -12.55 6.42
CA ALA A 112 6.31 -12.80 7.68
C ALA A 112 5.68 -13.97 8.45
N ALA A 113 4.35 -14.01 8.56
CA ALA A 113 3.65 -15.07 9.26
C ALA A 113 3.90 -16.46 8.64
N LYS A 114 4.02 -16.53 7.32
CA LYS A 114 4.35 -17.76 6.62
C LYS A 114 5.75 -18.27 6.95
N GLU A 115 6.75 -17.40 6.95
CA GLU A 115 8.13 -17.78 7.29
C GLU A 115 8.23 -18.32 8.72
N TRP A 116 7.41 -17.81 9.64
CA TRP A 116 7.35 -18.28 11.02
C TRP A 116 6.36 -19.42 11.26
N GLY A 117 5.48 -19.72 10.31
CA GLY A 117 4.46 -20.77 10.44
C GLY A 117 3.36 -20.45 11.45
N ILE A 118 3.08 -19.16 11.74
CA ILE A 118 1.98 -18.73 12.61
C ILE A 118 0.71 -18.51 11.79
N ALA A 119 -0.45 -18.90 12.36
CA ALA A 119 -1.75 -18.72 11.70
C ALA A 119 -2.14 -17.22 11.64
N THR A 120 -2.73 -16.80 10.51
CA THR A 120 -3.14 -15.42 10.27
C THR A 120 -4.65 -15.26 10.18
N VAL A 121 -5.14 -14.19 10.80
CA VAL A 121 -6.52 -13.71 10.64
C VAL A 121 -6.46 -12.32 10.02
N PHE A 122 -7.33 -12.06 9.05
CA PHE A 122 -7.40 -10.75 8.39
C PHE A 122 -8.71 -10.07 8.74
N GLY A 123 -8.62 -8.79 9.05
CA GLY A 123 -9.76 -7.96 9.39
C GLY A 123 -9.46 -6.49 9.17
N ALA A 124 -10.39 -5.64 9.55
CA ALA A 124 -10.20 -4.19 9.57
C ALA A 124 -11.05 -3.53 10.65
N GLU A 125 -10.55 -2.45 11.22
CA GLU A 125 -11.35 -1.56 12.04
C GLU A 125 -11.91 -0.44 11.15
N LEU A 126 -13.23 -0.48 10.87
CA LEU A 126 -13.90 0.42 9.95
C LEU A 126 -14.34 1.70 10.67
N SER A 127 -13.99 2.87 10.14
CA SER A 127 -14.38 4.18 10.68
C SER A 127 -15.75 4.60 10.10
N LEU A 128 -16.83 4.37 10.83
CA LEU A 128 -18.21 4.64 10.37
C LEU A 128 -18.60 6.13 10.35
N GLY A 129 -17.75 7.00 10.88
CA GLY A 129 -17.93 8.45 10.80
C GLY A 129 -17.45 9.03 9.48
N VAL A 130 -18.01 10.17 9.06
CA VAL A 130 -17.45 10.91 7.94
C VAL A 130 -16.11 11.52 8.38
N ALA A 131 -15.00 11.02 7.86
CA ALA A 131 -13.72 11.68 8.02
C ALA A 131 -13.80 13.08 7.39
N ARG A 132 -13.77 14.15 8.21
CA ARG A 132 -13.72 15.50 7.69
C ARG A 132 -12.35 15.72 7.05
N PRO A 133 -12.29 16.15 5.78
CA PRO A 133 -11.04 16.56 5.20
C PRO A 133 -10.42 17.67 6.04
N ALA A 134 -9.11 17.64 6.26
CA ALA A 134 -8.41 18.71 6.95
C ALA A 134 -8.75 20.06 6.30
N PRO A 135 -9.02 21.13 7.07
CA PRO A 135 -9.44 22.41 6.53
C PRO A 135 -8.41 22.89 5.49
N ARG A 136 -8.89 23.18 4.28
CA ARG A 136 -8.08 23.72 3.19
C ARG A 136 -7.40 25.00 3.70
N ARG A 137 -6.07 25.00 3.82
CA ARG A 137 -5.34 26.26 4.01
C ARG A 137 -5.67 27.13 2.81
N SER A 138 -6.35 28.26 3.07
CA SER A 138 -6.67 29.25 2.05
C SER A 138 -5.42 29.58 1.24
N ALA A 139 -5.54 29.59 -0.08
CA ALA A 139 -4.48 29.88 -1.06
C ALA A 139 -4.01 31.35 -0.95
N ARG A 140 -3.40 31.72 0.17
CA ARG A 140 -2.86 33.06 0.41
C ARG A 140 -1.37 32.97 0.71
N LYS A 141 -0.56 32.49 -0.27
CA LYS A 141 0.91 32.75 -0.38
C LYS A 141 1.51 32.11 -1.64
N ALA A 142 0.96 32.42 -2.80
CA ALA A 142 1.64 32.15 -4.06
C ALA A 142 1.77 33.44 -4.87
N ALA A 143 2.38 34.47 -4.27
CA ALA A 143 2.76 35.70 -4.98
C ALA A 143 4.03 36.25 -4.36
N ARG A 144 5.17 35.63 -4.69
CA ARG A 144 6.51 36.27 -4.68
C ARG A 144 7.55 35.22 -5.12
N GLY A 145 7.82 35.19 -6.41
CA GLY A 145 8.96 34.51 -7.03
C GLY A 145 9.21 35.13 -8.39
N ARG A 146 10.15 36.07 -8.46
CA ARG A 146 10.68 36.63 -9.71
C ARG A 146 11.51 35.54 -10.39
N GLY A 147 11.14 35.16 -11.61
CA GLY A 147 11.93 34.32 -12.50
C GLY A 147 11.06 34.04 -13.72
N GLY A 148 11.35 34.73 -14.84
CA GLY A 148 10.61 34.56 -16.09
C GLY A 148 10.88 33.17 -16.68
N ALA A 149 9.91 32.28 -16.53
CA ALA A 149 9.79 31.09 -17.36
C ALA A 149 8.57 31.29 -18.27
N VAL A 150 8.74 31.05 -19.53
CA VAL A 150 7.70 31.08 -20.56
C VAL A 150 6.58 30.12 -20.14
N ARG A 151 5.40 30.66 -19.86
CA ARG A 151 4.19 29.86 -19.60
C ARG A 151 3.68 29.36 -20.94
N TYR A 152 3.86 28.09 -21.22
CA TYR A 152 3.03 27.41 -22.19
C TYR A 152 1.61 27.28 -21.60
N ALA A 153 0.62 27.61 -22.38
CA ALA A 153 -0.78 27.54 -21.97
C ALA A 153 -1.14 26.07 -21.72
N ALA A 154 -1.23 25.70 -20.43
CA ALA A 154 -1.90 24.48 -20.06
C ALA A 154 -3.35 24.56 -20.52
N THR A 155 -3.86 23.49 -21.11
CA THR A 155 -5.28 23.35 -21.41
C THR A 155 -6.11 23.62 -20.15
N PRO A 156 -7.25 24.33 -20.23
CA PRO A 156 -7.96 24.89 -19.07
C PRO A 156 -8.52 23.89 -18.06
N GLU A 157 -8.36 22.59 -18.25
CA GLU A 157 -8.96 21.54 -17.43
C GLU A 157 -8.05 20.96 -16.34
N PHE A 158 -6.77 21.35 -16.29
CA PHE A 158 -5.83 20.87 -15.28
C PHE A 158 -5.21 22.03 -14.47
N GLU A 159 -6.05 22.77 -13.76
CA GLU A 159 -5.53 23.55 -12.64
C GLU A 159 -4.99 22.54 -11.61
N HIS A 160 -3.66 22.54 -11.44
CA HIS A 160 -3.03 21.86 -10.31
C HIS A 160 -3.55 22.49 -9.02
N ALA A 161 -4.63 21.96 -8.48
CA ALA A 161 -5.00 22.23 -7.11
C ALA A 161 -3.78 21.88 -6.26
N ALA A 162 -3.24 22.87 -5.53
CA ALA A 162 -2.13 22.66 -4.62
C ALA A 162 -2.48 21.43 -3.76
N ALA A 163 -1.65 20.37 -3.88
CA ALA A 163 -1.90 19.09 -3.26
C ALA A 163 -2.22 19.30 -1.77
N PRO A 164 -3.40 18.91 -1.28
CA PRO A 164 -3.66 18.95 0.15
C PRO A 164 -2.66 18.02 0.83
N ASP A 165 -2.19 18.39 2.01
CA ASP A 165 -1.29 17.59 2.83
C ASP A 165 -1.89 16.19 2.99
N SER A 166 -1.22 15.22 2.44
CA SER A 166 -1.70 13.85 2.31
C SER A 166 -1.24 13.03 3.48
N ALA A 167 -2.10 12.75 4.32
CA ALA A 167 -2.11 11.61 5.23
C ALA A 167 -3.38 11.76 6.06
N PRO A 168 -3.81 10.76 6.80
CA PRO A 168 -4.90 10.87 7.77
C PRO A 168 -4.52 11.78 8.96
N ARG A 169 -3.85 12.89 8.69
CA ARG A 169 -3.52 13.95 9.65
C ARG A 169 -4.74 14.82 9.81
N THR A 170 -5.66 14.37 10.65
CA THR A 170 -6.89 15.11 10.94
C THR A 170 -6.62 16.46 11.56
N GLY A 171 -5.46 16.64 12.23
CA GLY A 171 -5.16 17.80 13.05
C GLY A 171 -5.92 17.78 14.37
N GLU A 172 -6.65 16.72 14.66
CA GLU A 172 -7.40 16.51 15.90
C GLU A 172 -6.68 15.44 16.74
N PRO A 173 -6.57 15.64 18.07
CA PRO A 173 -5.92 14.66 18.95
C PRO A 173 -6.61 13.30 18.94
N ASP A 174 -7.92 13.30 18.84
CA ASP A 174 -8.76 12.11 18.78
C ASP A 174 -9.86 12.31 17.72
N PRO A 175 -9.66 11.82 16.49
CA PRO A 175 -10.64 11.94 15.42
C PRO A 175 -11.98 11.36 15.83
N PRO A 176 -13.12 12.07 15.62
CA PRO A 176 -14.44 11.58 15.97
C PRO A 176 -14.88 10.45 15.02
N GLY A 177 -15.79 9.62 15.52
CA GLY A 177 -16.49 8.58 14.74
C GLY A 177 -16.52 7.24 15.46
N PRO A 178 -17.63 6.49 15.32
CA PRO A 178 -17.71 5.12 15.82
C PRO A 178 -16.90 4.19 14.90
N HIS A 179 -16.37 3.13 15.51
CA HIS A 179 -15.64 2.09 14.81
C HIS A 179 -16.41 0.78 14.82
N LEU A 180 -16.26 -0.01 13.75
CA LEU A 180 -16.72 -1.39 13.66
C LEU A 180 -15.53 -2.29 13.39
N LEU A 181 -15.24 -3.20 14.30
CA LEU A 181 -14.16 -4.16 14.13
C LEU A 181 -14.68 -5.44 13.47
N VAL A 182 -14.18 -5.73 12.28
CA VAL A 182 -14.60 -6.85 11.45
C VAL A 182 -13.44 -7.82 11.26
N LEU A 183 -13.67 -9.10 11.56
CA LEU A 183 -12.78 -10.21 11.20
C LEU A 183 -13.38 -10.99 10.04
N ALA A 184 -12.59 -11.24 9.00
CA ALA A 184 -12.98 -12.06 7.88
C ALA A 184 -12.98 -13.55 8.26
N ARG A 185 -14.03 -14.27 7.94
CA ARG A 185 -14.11 -15.74 8.10
C ARG A 185 -13.69 -16.38 6.78
N GLY A 186 -12.41 -16.70 6.68
CA GLY A 186 -11.84 -17.28 5.48
C GLY A 186 -11.79 -16.32 4.28
N GLN A 187 -11.47 -16.87 3.12
CA GLN A 187 -11.25 -16.13 1.88
C GLN A 187 -12.47 -15.33 1.41
N GLU A 188 -13.67 -15.87 1.53
CA GLU A 188 -14.89 -15.18 1.09
C GLU A 188 -15.19 -13.98 1.99
N GLY A 189 -14.97 -14.10 3.31
CA GLY A 189 -15.08 -12.98 4.23
C GLY A 189 -14.11 -11.85 3.91
N TYR A 190 -12.89 -12.19 3.56
CA TYR A 190 -11.86 -11.25 3.12
C TYR A 190 -12.29 -10.49 1.84
N ARG A 191 -12.74 -11.23 0.81
CA ARG A 191 -13.19 -10.63 -0.46
C ARG A 191 -14.32 -9.63 -0.26
N ARG A 192 -15.32 -10.00 0.53
CA ARG A 192 -16.45 -9.13 0.86
C ARG A 192 -16.00 -7.88 1.61
N LEU A 193 -15.13 -8.03 2.60
CA LEU A 193 -14.60 -6.90 3.36
C LEU A 193 -13.76 -5.97 2.48
N SER A 194 -12.94 -6.51 1.62
CA SER A 194 -12.15 -5.75 0.64
C SER A 194 -13.03 -4.91 -0.28
N ARG A 195 -14.15 -5.47 -0.78
CA ARG A 195 -15.12 -4.76 -1.62
C ARG A 195 -15.77 -3.59 -0.88
N GLU A 196 -16.19 -3.80 0.36
CA GLU A 196 -16.84 -2.75 1.14
C GLU A 196 -15.88 -1.62 1.53
N ILE A 197 -14.62 -1.95 1.85
CA ILE A 197 -13.58 -0.95 2.05
C ILE A 197 -13.37 -0.13 0.76
N ALA A 198 -13.25 -0.79 -0.39
CA ALA A 198 -13.12 -0.11 -1.67
C ALA A 198 -14.34 0.77 -1.99
N ALA A 199 -15.55 0.26 -1.77
CA ALA A 199 -16.78 1.01 -1.98
C ALA A 199 -16.82 2.28 -1.11
N ALA A 200 -16.45 2.18 0.16
CA ALA A 200 -16.42 3.31 1.08
C ALA A 200 -15.39 4.39 0.66
N HIS A 201 -14.21 3.96 0.20
CA HIS A 201 -13.19 4.88 -0.31
C HIS A 201 -13.60 5.57 -1.61
N LEU A 202 -14.34 4.88 -2.48
CA LEU A 202 -14.77 5.41 -3.78
C LEU A 202 -16.04 6.26 -3.69
N ALA A 203 -16.91 6.01 -2.70
CA ALA A 203 -18.21 6.67 -2.56
C ALA A 203 -18.14 8.20 -2.42
N ALA A 204 -17.04 8.73 -1.88
CA ALA A 204 -16.88 10.16 -1.66
C ALA A 204 -16.32 10.93 -2.87
N GLY A 205 -15.79 10.24 -3.89
CA GLY A 205 -15.21 10.86 -5.08
C GLY A 205 -13.85 11.54 -4.88
N GLU A 206 -13.29 11.52 -3.66
CA GLU A 206 -12.01 12.14 -3.34
C GLU A 206 -11.19 11.30 -2.34
N LYS A 207 -9.85 11.41 -2.44
CA LYS A 207 -8.93 10.66 -1.59
C LYS A 207 -9.05 11.04 -0.11
N GLY A 208 -9.09 10.01 0.76
CA GLY A 208 -9.04 10.15 2.21
C GLY A 208 -10.37 10.54 2.85
N VAL A 209 -11.47 10.46 2.11
CA VAL A 209 -12.83 10.55 2.64
C VAL A 209 -13.49 9.20 2.53
N LEU A 210 -14.00 8.71 3.66
CA LEU A 210 -14.65 7.41 3.77
C LEU A 210 -16.16 7.59 3.99
N ARG A 211 -16.94 6.72 3.39
CA ARG A 211 -18.39 6.67 3.58
C ARG A 211 -18.84 5.22 3.64
N TYR A 212 -18.92 4.69 4.85
CA TYR A 212 -19.55 3.40 5.08
C TYR A 212 -21.06 3.56 5.31
N ASP A 213 -21.81 2.61 4.78
CA ASP A 213 -23.22 2.42 5.06
C ASP A 213 -23.38 1.12 5.87
N ILE A 214 -23.88 1.22 7.10
CA ILE A 214 -24.00 0.06 7.99
C ILE A 214 -24.96 -1.00 7.46
N ASP A 215 -26.00 -0.60 6.71
CA ASP A 215 -26.95 -1.53 6.12
C ASP A 215 -26.33 -2.27 4.93
N ALA A 216 -25.50 -1.59 4.12
CA ALA A 216 -24.69 -2.22 3.08
C ALA A 216 -23.67 -3.19 3.68
N LEU A 217 -22.96 -2.81 4.75
CA LEU A 217 -22.04 -3.69 5.47
C LEU A 217 -22.75 -4.93 6.01
N THR A 218 -23.96 -4.77 6.59
CA THR A 218 -24.78 -5.88 7.08
C THR A 218 -25.12 -6.86 5.96
N ALA A 219 -25.57 -6.35 4.81
CA ALA A 219 -25.91 -7.16 3.64
C ALA A 219 -24.66 -7.88 3.07
N ALA A 220 -23.53 -7.17 2.99
CA ALA A 220 -22.28 -7.71 2.48
C ALA A 220 -21.71 -8.81 3.38
N ALA A 221 -21.89 -8.73 4.69
CA ALA A 221 -21.38 -9.70 5.65
C ALA A 221 -21.83 -11.12 5.29
N GLY A 222 -23.13 -11.34 5.02
CA GLY A 222 -23.67 -12.62 4.53
C GLY A 222 -23.26 -13.84 5.34
N GLY A 223 -22.96 -13.69 6.64
CA GLY A 223 -22.47 -14.75 7.52
C GLY A 223 -20.97 -15.05 7.41
N HIS A 224 -20.22 -14.28 6.60
CA HIS A 224 -18.78 -14.48 6.37
C HIS A 224 -17.89 -13.57 7.22
N TRP A 225 -18.46 -12.74 8.08
CA TRP A 225 -17.70 -11.91 9.02
C TRP A 225 -17.98 -12.30 10.47
N HIS A 226 -17.03 -11.99 11.33
CA HIS A 226 -17.24 -11.97 12.77
C HIS A 226 -16.98 -10.56 13.29
N ILE A 227 -17.88 -10.05 14.09
CA ILE A 227 -17.86 -8.69 14.62
C ILE A 227 -17.39 -8.74 16.07
N LEU A 228 -16.32 -8.01 16.36
CA LEU A 228 -15.93 -7.69 17.74
C LEU A 228 -16.52 -6.32 18.10
N THR A 229 -16.97 -6.17 19.35
CA THR A 229 -17.61 -4.90 19.78
C THR A 229 -16.64 -3.72 19.84
N GLY A 230 -15.35 -3.99 19.63
CA GLY A 230 -14.33 -2.99 19.36
C GLY A 230 -13.78 -2.28 20.61
N CYS A 231 -12.84 -1.39 20.33
CA CYS A 231 -12.17 -0.55 21.31
C CYS A 231 -13.11 0.55 21.88
N ARG A 232 -12.54 1.57 22.54
CA ARG A 232 -13.29 2.69 23.15
C ARG A 232 -14.22 3.44 22.18
N LYS A 233 -13.99 3.36 20.87
CA LYS A 233 -14.83 3.93 19.81
C LYS A 233 -15.83 2.93 19.21
N GLY A 234 -15.79 1.68 19.61
CA GLY A 234 -16.78 0.67 19.23
C GLY A 234 -18.19 1.05 19.73
N HIS A 235 -19.20 0.63 18.99
CA HIS A 235 -20.60 0.95 19.26
C HIS A 235 -21.01 0.67 20.72
N LEU A 236 -20.66 -0.52 21.24
CA LEU A 236 -20.98 -0.91 22.60
C LEU A 236 -20.31 -0.01 23.64
N ARG A 237 -19.00 0.24 23.49
CA ARG A 237 -18.24 1.02 24.47
C ARG A 237 -18.58 2.50 24.46
N THR A 238 -18.95 3.05 23.31
CA THR A 238 -19.45 4.43 23.20
C THR A 238 -20.81 4.55 23.92
N ALA A 239 -21.73 3.63 23.66
CA ALA A 239 -23.04 3.61 24.31
C ALA A 239 -22.93 3.37 25.83
N LEU A 240 -21.99 2.51 26.27
CA LEU A 240 -21.71 2.30 27.70
C LEU A 240 -21.19 3.58 28.38
N ALA A 241 -20.30 4.31 27.72
CA ALA A 241 -19.80 5.58 28.24
C ALA A 241 -20.92 6.63 28.37
N ASP A 242 -21.85 6.67 27.42
CA ASP A 242 -23.01 7.56 27.45
C ASP A 242 -23.99 7.20 28.60
N ASP A 243 -24.22 5.89 28.85
CA ASP A 243 -25.05 5.44 29.96
C ASP A 243 -24.40 5.81 31.31
N LEU A 244 -23.10 5.56 31.47
CA LEU A 244 -22.35 5.91 32.70
C LEU A 244 -22.35 7.43 32.95
N ALA A 245 -22.15 8.23 31.89
CA ALA A 245 -22.20 9.68 32.01
C ALA A 245 -23.60 10.21 32.37
N ALA A 246 -24.65 9.50 31.99
CA ALA A 246 -26.04 9.80 32.34
C ALA A 246 -26.43 9.25 33.75
N GLY A 247 -25.58 8.47 34.41
CA GLY A 247 -25.88 7.81 35.68
C GLY A 247 -26.86 6.65 35.57
N GLU A 248 -26.99 6.06 34.38
CA GLU A 248 -27.93 4.96 34.10
C GLU A 248 -27.34 3.62 34.54
N THR A 249 -27.89 3.03 35.61
CA THR A 249 -27.42 1.76 36.17
C THR A 249 -27.84 0.53 35.37
N GLY A 250 -28.93 0.64 34.58
CA GLY A 250 -29.44 -0.45 33.73
C GLY A 250 -28.71 -0.63 32.42
N LEU A 251 -27.92 0.35 32.01
CA LEU A 251 -27.14 0.37 30.76
C LEU A 251 -28.00 0.18 29.48
N PRO A 252 -29.11 0.93 29.34
CA PRO A 252 -30.08 0.68 28.25
C PRO A 252 -29.52 0.97 26.86
N ARG A 253 -28.67 1.99 26.71
CA ARG A 253 -28.07 2.33 25.40
C ARG A 253 -27.04 1.28 24.99
N ALA A 254 -26.21 0.82 25.95
CA ALA A 254 -25.24 -0.22 25.71
C ALA A 254 -25.92 -1.55 25.33
N GLU A 255 -26.97 -1.93 26.02
CA GLU A 255 -27.72 -3.14 25.68
C GLU A 255 -28.41 -3.01 24.32
N ALA A 256 -29.01 -1.86 24.00
CA ALA A 256 -29.60 -1.61 22.68
C ALA A 256 -28.57 -1.68 21.55
N ALA A 257 -27.38 -1.08 21.74
CA ALA A 257 -26.29 -1.14 20.77
C ALA A 257 -25.80 -2.58 20.53
N LEU A 258 -25.73 -3.38 21.59
CA LEU A 258 -25.33 -4.78 21.48
C LEU A 258 -26.40 -5.62 20.74
N ARG A 259 -27.69 -5.40 21.04
CA ARG A 259 -28.80 -6.05 20.34
C ARG A 259 -28.91 -5.64 18.87
N ASP A 260 -28.62 -4.39 18.53
CA ASP A 260 -28.52 -3.92 17.13
C ASP A 260 -27.45 -4.68 16.35
N LEU A 261 -26.26 -4.88 16.93
CA LEU A 261 -25.21 -5.69 16.30
C LEU A 261 -25.67 -7.15 16.08
N VAL A 262 -26.37 -7.73 17.06
CA VAL A 262 -26.92 -9.09 16.96
C VAL A 262 -27.99 -9.18 15.87
N GLU A 263 -28.90 -8.21 15.79
CA GLU A 263 -29.95 -8.15 14.76
C GLU A 263 -29.33 -8.06 13.36
N ARG A 264 -28.29 -7.28 13.19
CA ARG A 264 -27.58 -7.07 11.92
C ARG A 264 -26.74 -8.25 11.47
N PHE A 265 -25.96 -8.83 12.37
CA PHE A 265 -24.92 -9.79 11.98
C PHE A 265 -25.20 -11.23 12.46
N GLY A 266 -26.12 -11.42 13.39
CA GLY A 266 -26.43 -12.71 14.01
C GLY A 266 -25.65 -12.94 15.32
N ALA A 267 -26.29 -13.59 16.29
CA ALA A 267 -25.69 -13.85 17.60
C ALA A 267 -24.43 -14.74 17.55
N ASP A 268 -24.34 -15.62 16.56
CA ASP A 268 -23.20 -16.50 16.32
C ASP A 268 -22.03 -15.80 15.60
N ARG A 269 -22.19 -14.52 15.27
CA ARG A 269 -21.23 -13.69 14.55
C ARG A 269 -20.81 -12.45 15.33
N VAL A 270 -21.21 -12.30 16.57
CA VAL A 270 -20.87 -11.15 17.42
C VAL A 270 -20.25 -11.65 18.71
N SER A 271 -19.12 -11.06 19.10
CA SER A 271 -18.50 -11.29 20.40
C SER A 271 -18.21 -9.98 21.11
N VAL A 272 -18.43 -9.96 22.42
CA VAL A 272 -18.10 -8.82 23.25
C VAL A 272 -16.60 -8.83 23.55
N GLU A 273 -15.91 -7.80 23.07
CA GLU A 273 -14.47 -7.65 23.25
C GLU A 273 -14.12 -7.04 24.60
N LEU A 274 -13.20 -7.66 25.28
CA LEU A 274 -12.62 -7.21 26.55
C LEU A 274 -11.16 -6.81 26.32
N THR A 275 -10.80 -5.60 26.75
CA THR A 275 -9.41 -5.11 26.69
C THR A 275 -8.95 -4.67 28.08
N HIS A 276 -7.65 -4.84 28.37
CA HIS A 276 -7.05 -4.39 29.62
C HIS A 276 -5.70 -3.72 29.36
N HIS A 277 -5.66 -2.40 29.40
CA HIS A 277 -4.46 -1.60 29.11
C HIS A 277 -3.72 -1.13 30.38
N GLY A 278 -4.16 -1.53 31.57
CA GLY A 278 -3.61 -1.09 32.84
C GLY A 278 -4.18 0.26 33.31
N VAL A 279 -5.36 0.63 32.82
CA VAL A 279 -6.11 1.79 33.28
C VAL A 279 -6.95 1.38 34.50
N PRO A 280 -7.03 2.18 35.60
CA PRO A 280 -7.77 1.81 36.81
C PRO A 280 -9.23 1.38 36.60
N ALA A 281 -9.90 1.93 35.59
CA ALA A 281 -11.29 1.60 35.25
C ALA A 281 -11.45 0.34 34.37
N ASP A 282 -10.38 -0.35 34.00
CA ASP A 282 -10.45 -1.49 33.08
C ASP A 282 -11.25 -2.66 33.66
N ASP A 283 -11.02 -3.01 34.93
CA ASP A 283 -11.70 -4.12 35.60
C ASP A 283 -13.20 -3.86 35.77
N GLU A 284 -13.57 -2.66 36.25
CA GLU A 284 -14.98 -2.27 36.42
C GLU A 284 -15.72 -2.27 35.08
N ARG A 285 -15.10 -1.71 34.05
CA ARG A 285 -15.65 -1.69 32.69
C ARG A 285 -15.82 -3.09 32.12
N ASN A 286 -14.83 -3.96 32.29
CA ASN A 286 -14.90 -5.33 31.79
C ASN A 286 -15.99 -6.12 32.54
N ALA A 287 -16.19 -5.91 33.85
CA ALA A 287 -17.29 -6.52 34.58
C ALA A 287 -18.66 -6.11 34.03
N LEU A 288 -18.85 -4.82 33.66
CA LEU A 288 -20.08 -4.35 33.03
C LEU A 288 -20.28 -4.96 31.63
N LEU A 289 -19.22 -5.09 30.82
CA LEU A 289 -19.29 -5.71 29.51
C LEU A 289 -19.63 -7.19 29.58
N ILE A 290 -19.07 -7.93 30.53
CA ILE A 290 -19.40 -9.35 30.79
C ILE A 290 -20.88 -9.48 31.19
N ALA A 291 -21.37 -8.65 32.13
CA ALA A 291 -22.77 -8.68 32.54
C ALA A 291 -23.73 -8.33 31.39
N LEU A 292 -23.33 -7.45 30.45
CA LEU A 292 -24.10 -7.16 29.23
C LEU A 292 -24.10 -8.35 28.27
N ALA A 293 -22.93 -8.99 28.05
CA ALA A 293 -22.81 -10.18 27.23
C ALA A 293 -23.69 -11.31 27.74
N ASP A 294 -23.67 -11.59 29.05
CA ASP A 294 -24.50 -12.60 29.68
C ASP A 294 -26.01 -12.33 29.49
N ARG A 295 -26.45 -11.07 29.64
CA ARG A 295 -27.85 -10.67 29.43
C ARG A 295 -28.36 -10.89 28.02
N VAL A 296 -27.46 -10.71 27.02
CA VAL A 296 -27.80 -10.88 25.62
C VAL A 296 -27.50 -12.29 25.11
N GLY A 297 -26.73 -13.07 25.87
CA GLY A 297 -26.36 -14.45 25.52
C GLY A 297 -25.21 -14.51 24.50
N LEU A 298 -24.23 -13.62 24.60
CA LEU A 298 -23.10 -13.55 23.70
C LEU A 298 -21.79 -14.00 24.33
N PRO A 299 -20.87 -14.59 23.56
CA PRO A 299 -19.54 -14.89 24.04
C PRO A 299 -18.74 -13.61 24.28
N VAL A 300 -17.87 -13.63 25.28
CA VAL A 300 -16.84 -12.63 25.49
C VAL A 300 -15.49 -13.16 25.00
N LEU A 301 -14.62 -12.29 24.51
CA LEU A 301 -13.25 -12.64 24.20
C LEU A 301 -12.27 -11.52 24.58
N ALA A 302 -11.06 -11.91 24.94
CA ALA A 302 -10.02 -10.99 25.37
C ALA A 302 -9.05 -10.69 24.20
N THR A 303 -8.77 -9.39 23.99
CA THR A 303 -7.72 -8.92 23.09
C THR A 303 -6.79 -7.94 23.78
N THR A 304 -5.63 -7.70 23.20
CA THR A 304 -4.77 -6.61 23.66
C THR A 304 -5.15 -5.27 23.03
N GLY A 305 -5.86 -5.25 21.89
CA GLY A 305 -6.09 -4.04 21.11
C GLY A 305 -4.76 -3.36 20.81
N ALA A 306 -3.78 -4.13 20.30
CA ALA A 306 -2.41 -3.70 20.19
C ALA A 306 -2.21 -2.64 19.11
N HIS A 307 -1.49 -1.57 19.44
CA HIS A 307 -1.05 -0.55 18.49
C HIS A 307 0.47 -0.59 18.28
N PHE A 308 1.16 -1.46 18.98
CA PHE A 308 2.59 -1.73 18.84
C PHE A 308 2.94 -3.12 19.39
N ALA A 309 4.03 -3.71 18.92
CA ALA A 309 4.42 -5.07 19.27
C ALA A 309 4.86 -5.17 20.73
N GLY A 310 5.83 -4.40 21.16
CA GLY A 310 6.39 -4.44 22.51
C GLY A 310 6.31 -3.11 23.27
N PRO A 311 6.38 -3.14 24.60
CA PRO A 311 6.22 -1.94 25.45
C PRO A 311 7.27 -0.85 25.20
N GLU A 312 8.43 -1.18 24.68
CA GLU A 312 9.52 -0.23 24.32
C GLU A 312 9.10 0.72 23.20
N GLN A 313 8.16 0.32 22.33
CA GLN A 313 7.67 1.10 21.21
C GLN A 313 6.62 2.16 21.61
N ARG A 314 6.23 2.23 22.89
CA ARG A 314 5.28 3.24 23.39
C ARG A 314 5.68 4.67 23.01
N ARG A 315 6.98 5.02 23.12
CA ARG A 315 7.46 6.37 22.80
C ARG A 315 7.21 6.72 21.33
N ARG A 316 7.46 5.76 20.45
CA ARG A 316 7.17 5.85 19.02
C ARG A 316 5.68 6.07 18.78
N ALA A 317 4.82 5.30 19.41
CA ALA A 317 3.37 5.42 19.31
C ALA A 317 2.85 6.81 19.78
N MET A 318 3.35 7.30 20.91
CA MET A 318 3.00 8.64 21.41
C MET A 318 3.41 9.75 20.42
N ALA A 319 4.62 9.64 19.83
CA ALA A 319 5.10 10.61 18.85
C ALA A 319 4.26 10.58 17.56
N LEU A 320 3.89 9.39 17.08
CA LEU A 320 3.01 9.24 15.91
C LEU A 320 1.63 9.86 16.16
N ALA A 321 1.05 9.65 17.35
CA ALA A 321 -0.21 10.30 17.75
C ALA A 321 -0.08 11.84 17.75
N ALA A 322 1.02 12.40 18.25
CA ALA A 322 1.28 13.83 18.23
C ALA A 322 1.46 14.37 16.79
N ILE A 323 2.17 13.63 15.94
CA ILE A 323 2.33 13.96 14.53
C ILE A 323 0.97 13.94 13.80
N ARG A 324 0.13 12.93 14.06
CA ARG A 324 -1.24 12.84 13.54
C ARG A 324 -2.07 14.05 13.94
N ALA A 325 -2.02 14.42 15.21
CA ALA A 325 -2.70 15.58 15.76
C ALA A 325 -2.09 16.93 15.33
N ARG A 326 -0.91 16.93 14.68
CA ARG A 326 -0.12 18.13 14.34
C ARG A 326 0.30 18.96 15.56
N ARG A 327 0.43 18.32 16.70
CA ARG A 327 0.78 18.91 18.00
C ARG A 327 2.13 18.41 18.49
N SER A 328 2.67 19.05 19.52
CA SER A 328 3.77 18.48 20.30
C SER A 328 3.23 17.49 21.33
N LEU A 329 4.12 16.68 21.91
CA LEU A 329 3.77 15.76 23.00
C LEU A 329 3.20 16.49 24.22
N ASP A 330 3.71 17.69 24.54
CA ASP A 330 3.20 18.50 25.64
C ASP A 330 1.76 18.99 25.38
N GLU A 331 1.46 19.37 24.14
CA GLU A 331 0.11 19.76 23.71
C GLU A 331 -0.86 18.56 23.64
N MET A 332 -0.34 17.33 23.70
CA MET A 332 -1.11 16.10 23.74
C MET A 332 -1.41 15.63 25.17
N ALA A 333 -1.02 16.38 26.19
CA ALA A 333 -1.34 16.04 27.58
C ALA A 333 -2.86 15.89 27.77
N GLY A 334 -3.29 14.79 28.38
CA GLY A 334 -4.70 14.44 28.54
C GLY A 334 -5.37 13.70 27.35
N TRP A 335 -4.70 13.67 26.18
CA TRP A 335 -5.18 12.96 25.00
C TRP A 335 -4.48 11.62 24.74
N LEU A 336 -3.24 11.49 25.21
CA LEU A 336 -2.48 10.25 25.12
C LEU A 336 -3.00 9.23 26.14
N ALA A 337 -2.98 7.96 25.77
CA ALA A 337 -3.34 6.89 26.69
C ALA A 337 -2.47 6.95 27.96
N PRO A 338 -3.08 6.93 29.17
CA PRO A 338 -2.36 7.08 30.43
C PRO A 338 -1.42 5.91 30.71
N ALA A 339 -1.76 4.71 30.19
CA ALA A 339 -0.96 3.50 30.33
C ALA A 339 -0.43 3.04 28.97
N GLY A 340 0.73 2.37 28.96
CA GLY A 340 1.36 1.82 27.75
C GLY A 340 0.93 0.39 27.43
N GLY A 341 -0.30 0.02 27.76
CA GLY A 341 -0.77 -1.36 27.73
C GLY A 341 -1.24 -1.89 26.38
N ALA A 342 -1.30 -1.05 25.33
CA ALA A 342 -1.76 -1.44 24.01
C ALA A 342 -0.65 -2.12 23.18
N HIS A 343 -0.09 -3.22 23.71
CA HIS A 343 0.93 -4.04 23.07
C HIS A 343 0.59 -5.53 23.20
N LEU A 344 1.22 -6.36 22.37
CA LEU A 344 1.04 -7.80 22.40
C LEU A 344 1.47 -8.40 23.75
N ARG A 345 0.74 -9.40 24.21
CA ARG A 345 1.00 -10.12 25.45
C ARG A 345 0.95 -11.62 25.25
N SER A 346 1.72 -12.34 26.06
CA SER A 346 1.67 -13.80 26.11
C SER A 346 0.33 -14.30 26.65
N GLY A 347 -0.06 -15.52 26.29
CA GLY A 347 -1.25 -16.15 26.84
C GLY A 347 -1.24 -16.25 28.36
N ALA A 348 -0.07 -16.44 28.99
CA ALA A 348 0.07 -16.44 30.44
C ALA A 348 -0.19 -15.06 31.07
N GLU A 349 0.14 -13.97 30.40
CA GLU A 349 -0.20 -12.62 30.86
C GLU A 349 -1.68 -12.35 30.70
N MET A 350 -2.27 -12.74 29.55
CA MET A 350 -3.69 -12.60 29.28
C MET A 350 -4.52 -13.42 30.28
N ALA A 351 -4.14 -14.65 30.58
CA ALA A 351 -4.81 -15.47 31.58
C ALA A 351 -4.79 -14.85 32.98
N ARG A 352 -3.74 -14.11 33.34
CA ARG A 352 -3.69 -13.37 34.61
C ARG A 352 -4.58 -12.13 34.62
N LEU A 353 -4.55 -11.35 33.52
CA LEU A 353 -5.36 -10.15 33.36
C LEU A 353 -6.86 -10.45 33.34
N PHE A 354 -7.23 -11.58 32.77
CA PHE A 354 -8.63 -12.03 32.63
C PHE A 354 -8.94 -13.23 33.56
N ALA A 355 -8.27 -13.34 34.70
CA ALA A 355 -8.50 -14.44 35.66
C ALA A 355 -9.96 -14.54 36.14
N ALA A 356 -10.70 -13.43 36.17
CA ALA A 356 -12.12 -13.40 36.50
C ALA A 356 -13.03 -13.97 35.39
N CYS A 357 -12.52 -14.07 34.13
CA CYS A 357 -13.26 -14.58 32.97
C CYS A 357 -12.31 -15.37 32.03
N PRO A 358 -11.85 -16.57 32.46
CA PRO A 358 -10.84 -17.33 31.69
C PRO A 358 -11.32 -17.76 30.31
N ASP A 359 -12.64 -17.92 30.13
CA ASP A 359 -13.25 -18.26 28.83
C ASP A 359 -12.98 -17.19 27.78
N ALA A 360 -12.78 -15.93 28.15
CA ALA A 360 -12.48 -14.86 27.23
C ALA A 360 -11.16 -15.10 26.46
N VAL A 361 -10.16 -15.70 27.11
CA VAL A 361 -8.88 -16.05 26.50
C VAL A 361 -9.04 -17.28 25.59
N ALA A 362 -9.77 -18.29 26.02
CA ALA A 362 -10.03 -19.50 25.25
C ALA A 362 -10.88 -19.21 23.99
N ASN A 363 -11.87 -18.32 24.11
CA ASN A 363 -12.73 -17.92 22.99
C ASN A 363 -11.95 -17.20 21.88
N ALA A 364 -10.90 -16.44 22.21
CA ALA A 364 -10.03 -15.82 21.22
C ALA A 364 -9.31 -16.89 20.37
N VAL A 365 -8.83 -17.95 20.99
CA VAL A 365 -8.21 -19.09 20.28
C VAL A 365 -9.24 -19.82 19.41
N ALA A 366 -10.42 -20.11 19.93
CA ALA A 366 -11.48 -20.79 19.18
C ALA A 366 -11.86 -20.01 17.93
N LEU A 367 -12.10 -18.70 18.07
CA LEU A 367 -12.46 -17.82 16.95
C LEU A 367 -11.32 -17.68 15.93
N SER A 368 -10.06 -17.61 16.40
CA SER A 368 -8.92 -17.53 15.48
C SER A 368 -8.87 -18.72 14.51
N ARG A 369 -9.14 -19.93 15.00
CA ARG A 369 -9.16 -21.16 14.19
C ARG A 369 -10.28 -21.17 13.15
N GLU A 370 -11.39 -20.49 13.42
CA GLU A 370 -12.51 -20.36 12.47
C GLU A 370 -12.24 -19.31 11.38
N CYS A 371 -11.44 -18.29 11.70
CA CYS A 371 -11.20 -17.17 10.80
C CYS A 371 -9.90 -17.31 9.99
N ALA A 372 -8.93 -18.10 10.46
CA ALA A 372 -7.62 -18.20 9.85
C ALA A 372 -7.64 -18.73 8.42
N PHE A 373 -6.88 -18.10 7.52
CA PHE A 373 -6.66 -18.58 6.15
C PHE A 373 -5.35 -18.01 5.55
N ASP A 374 -4.88 -18.64 4.46
CA ASP A 374 -3.69 -18.17 3.71
C ASP A 374 -4.09 -17.16 2.65
N LEU A 375 -3.53 -15.95 2.68
CA LEU A 375 -3.79 -14.86 1.74
C LEU A 375 -3.50 -15.22 0.27
N ARG A 376 -2.62 -16.16 0.00
CA ARG A 376 -2.25 -16.59 -1.37
C ARG A 376 -3.41 -17.15 -2.19
N LEU A 377 -4.45 -17.62 -1.53
CA LEU A 377 -5.61 -18.24 -2.20
C LEU A 377 -6.43 -17.22 -3.02
N ILE A 378 -6.10 -15.93 -2.93
CA ILE A 378 -6.86 -14.85 -3.62
C ILE A 378 -6.18 -14.32 -4.88
N ALA A 379 -5.01 -14.84 -5.29
CA ALA A 379 -4.27 -14.36 -6.47
C ALA A 379 -5.15 -14.31 -7.73
N PRO A 380 -5.25 -13.16 -8.42
CA PRO A 380 -5.99 -13.03 -9.67
C PRO A 380 -5.12 -13.43 -10.86
N GLN A 381 -5.76 -13.62 -12.01
CA GLN A 381 -5.11 -13.85 -13.29
C GLN A 381 -5.27 -12.62 -14.20
N LEU A 382 -4.60 -12.64 -15.35
CA LEU A 382 -4.86 -11.67 -16.41
C LEU A 382 -6.26 -11.90 -16.99
N PRO A 383 -6.99 -10.81 -17.32
CA PRO A 383 -8.25 -10.96 -18.02
C PRO A 383 -8.02 -11.55 -19.40
N PRO A 384 -8.92 -12.42 -19.88
CA PRO A 384 -8.86 -12.89 -21.24
C PRO A 384 -8.94 -11.71 -22.22
N PHE A 385 -7.99 -11.62 -23.14
CA PHE A 385 -7.98 -10.56 -24.13
C PHE A 385 -9.03 -10.83 -25.22
N ALA A 386 -9.87 -9.85 -25.52
CA ALA A 386 -10.85 -9.99 -26.58
C ALA A 386 -10.16 -10.09 -27.95
N VAL A 387 -10.27 -11.28 -28.56
CA VAL A 387 -9.71 -11.57 -29.88
C VAL A 387 -10.81 -11.68 -30.95
N PRO A 388 -10.49 -11.50 -32.24
CA PRO A 388 -11.46 -11.70 -33.33
C PRO A 388 -12.01 -13.14 -33.39
N ASP A 389 -13.21 -13.28 -33.94
CA ASP A 389 -13.85 -14.59 -34.13
C ASP A 389 -12.94 -15.56 -34.89
N GLY A 390 -12.85 -16.79 -34.36
CA GLY A 390 -12.00 -17.86 -34.93
C GLY A 390 -10.56 -17.86 -34.42
N HIS A 391 -10.19 -16.94 -33.54
CA HIS A 391 -8.90 -16.91 -32.86
C HIS A 391 -9.02 -17.18 -31.37
N ASP A 392 -7.96 -17.70 -30.80
CA ASP A 392 -7.61 -17.59 -29.38
C ASP A 392 -6.45 -16.58 -29.23
N GLU A 393 -6.02 -16.32 -28.00
CA GLU A 393 -4.94 -15.35 -27.73
C GLU A 393 -3.62 -15.74 -28.41
N ASN A 394 -3.29 -17.04 -28.47
CA ASN A 394 -2.07 -17.54 -29.13
C ASN A 394 -2.10 -17.32 -30.63
N SER A 395 -3.18 -17.75 -31.28
CA SER A 395 -3.34 -17.62 -32.72
C SER A 395 -3.45 -16.15 -33.17
N TRP A 396 -4.09 -15.31 -32.34
CA TRP A 396 -4.19 -13.88 -32.63
C TRP A 396 -2.85 -13.15 -32.46
N LEU A 397 -2.10 -13.43 -31.38
CA LEU A 397 -0.75 -12.89 -31.22
C LEU A 397 0.15 -13.30 -32.40
N ARG A 398 0.11 -14.57 -32.77
CA ARG A 398 0.86 -15.09 -33.93
C ARG A 398 0.52 -14.34 -35.21
N GLU A 399 -0.75 -14.11 -35.49
CA GLU A 399 -1.20 -13.37 -36.66
C GLU A 399 -0.69 -11.93 -36.66
N LEU A 400 -0.76 -11.23 -35.53
CA LEU A 400 -0.21 -9.87 -35.38
C LEU A 400 1.31 -9.85 -35.60
N VAL A 401 2.01 -10.82 -35.04
CA VAL A 401 3.48 -10.95 -35.18
C VAL A 401 3.86 -11.19 -36.65
N LEU A 402 3.19 -12.09 -37.37
CA LEU A 402 3.48 -12.36 -38.76
C LEU A 402 3.18 -11.16 -39.67
N ARG A 403 2.09 -10.44 -39.40
CA ARG A 403 1.79 -9.17 -40.13
C ARG A 403 2.85 -8.12 -39.86
N GLY A 404 3.28 -7.99 -38.61
CA GLY A 404 4.34 -7.04 -38.24
C GLY A 404 5.71 -7.44 -38.82
N ALA A 405 6.05 -8.72 -38.77
CA ALA A 405 7.29 -9.25 -39.32
C ALA A 405 7.37 -9.02 -40.82
N ALA A 406 6.29 -9.22 -41.55
CA ALA A 406 6.27 -8.94 -43.00
C ALA A 406 6.59 -7.48 -43.31
N ARG A 407 6.18 -6.54 -42.47
CA ARG A 407 6.49 -5.10 -42.62
C ARG A 407 7.94 -4.77 -42.24
N ARG A 408 8.47 -5.37 -41.17
CA ARG A 408 9.77 -5.01 -40.59
C ARG A 408 10.95 -5.83 -41.09
N TYR A 409 10.74 -7.11 -41.37
CA TYR A 409 11.77 -8.05 -41.83
C TYR A 409 11.60 -8.45 -43.32
N GLY A 410 10.48 -8.05 -43.96
CA GLY A 410 10.10 -8.55 -45.28
C GLY A 410 9.52 -9.96 -45.23
N PRO A 411 9.36 -10.62 -46.38
CA PRO A 411 8.81 -11.97 -46.45
C PRO A 411 9.77 -13.01 -45.84
N PRO A 412 9.28 -14.19 -45.40
CA PRO A 412 10.10 -15.19 -44.72
C PRO A 412 11.40 -15.59 -45.44
N HIS A 413 11.39 -15.65 -46.75
CA HIS A 413 12.57 -16.00 -47.54
C HIS A 413 13.64 -14.89 -47.56
N ALA A 414 13.28 -13.63 -47.26
CA ALA A 414 14.22 -12.52 -47.20
C ALA A 414 15.03 -12.48 -45.91
N ASN A 415 14.44 -12.93 -44.78
CA ASN A 415 15.10 -12.95 -43.49
C ASN A 415 14.77 -14.22 -42.69
N PRO A 416 15.23 -15.41 -43.12
CA PRO A 416 14.96 -16.67 -42.43
C PRO A 416 15.40 -16.70 -40.95
N PRO A 417 16.51 -16.03 -40.53
CA PRO A 417 16.89 -15.99 -39.12
C PRO A 417 15.82 -15.33 -38.25
N ALA A 418 15.26 -14.20 -38.69
CA ALA A 418 14.23 -13.49 -37.92
C ALA A 418 12.96 -14.35 -37.72
N TYR A 419 12.52 -15.03 -38.76
CA TYR A 419 11.34 -15.90 -38.65
C TYR A 419 11.57 -17.13 -37.77
N ARG A 420 12.77 -17.71 -37.73
CA ARG A 420 13.10 -18.76 -36.76
C ARG A 420 13.07 -18.24 -35.33
N GLN A 421 13.59 -17.04 -35.09
CA GLN A 421 13.55 -16.42 -33.78
C GLN A 421 12.10 -16.13 -33.36
N LEU A 422 11.26 -15.59 -34.23
CA LEU A 422 9.84 -15.35 -33.96
C LEU A 422 9.09 -16.63 -33.59
N GLU A 423 9.31 -17.74 -34.30
CA GLU A 423 8.69 -19.03 -33.98
C GLU A 423 9.10 -19.51 -32.59
N HIS A 424 10.40 -19.46 -32.28
CA HIS A 424 10.94 -19.82 -30.98
C HIS A 424 10.32 -18.99 -29.85
N GLU A 425 10.29 -17.67 -30.00
CA GLU A 425 9.70 -16.77 -29.00
C GLU A 425 8.21 -17.00 -28.79
N LEU A 426 7.44 -17.19 -29.87
CA LEU A 426 6.01 -17.50 -29.80
C LEU A 426 5.74 -18.81 -29.09
N GLU A 427 6.57 -19.84 -29.30
CA GLU A 427 6.47 -21.12 -28.61
C GLU A 427 6.72 -20.97 -27.09
N VAL A 428 7.74 -20.22 -26.70
CA VAL A 428 8.04 -19.92 -25.29
C VAL A 428 6.89 -19.12 -24.66
N ILE A 429 6.40 -18.06 -25.30
CA ILE A 429 5.29 -17.24 -24.81
C ILE A 429 4.03 -18.08 -24.61
N ALA A 430 3.70 -18.98 -25.56
CA ALA A 430 2.55 -19.87 -25.49
C ALA A 430 2.70 -20.90 -24.34
N THR A 431 3.89 -21.50 -24.20
CA THR A 431 4.18 -22.49 -23.16
C THR A 431 4.07 -21.90 -21.77
N LEU A 432 4.49 -20.64 -21.58
CA LEU A 432 4.40 -19.92 -20.31
C LEU A 432 3.02 -19.28 -20.06
N GLY A 433 2.09 -19.33 -21.04
CA GLY A 433 0.73 -18.81 -20.89
C GLY A 433 0.62 -17.27 -20.88
N PHE A 434 1.53 -16.56 -21.54
CA PHE A 434 1.54 -15.09 -21.55
C PHE A 434 1.09 -14.40 -22.85
N PRO A 435 0.38 -15.04 -23.82
CA PRO A 435 -0.03 -14.33 -25.03
C PRO A 435 -0.92 -13.12 -24.73
N GLY A 436 -1.83 -13.23 -23.75
CA GLY A 436 -2.70 -12.14 -23.31
C GLY A 436 -1.91 -10.93 -22.80
N TYR A 437 -0.79 -11.14 -22.10
CA TYR A 437 0.08 -10.07 -21.64
C TYR A 437 0.64 -9.23 -22.80
N PHE A 438 1.17 -9.90 -23.83
CA PHE A 438 1.69 -9.22 -25.04
C PHE A 438 0.59 -8.49 -25.80
N LEU A 439 -0.62 -9.06 -25.85
CA LEU A 439 -1.78 -8.42 -26.49
C LEU A 439 -2.22 -7.15 -25.77
N VAL A 440 -2.22 -7.14 -24.44
CA VAL A 440 -2.52 -5.95 -23.64
C VAL A 440 -1.48 -4.84 -23.90
N VAL A 441 -0.19 -5.19 -23.88
CA VAL A 441 0.89 -4.23 -24.15
C VAL A 441 0.80 -3.68 -25.58
N HIS A 442 0.54 -4.56 -26.56
CA HIS A 442 0.34 -4.17 -27.96
C HIS A 442 -0.86 -3.22 -28.13
N ASP A 443 -1.97 -3.44 -27.42
CA ASP A 443 -3.13 -2.56 -27.46
C ASP A 443 -2.80 -1.15 -26.98
N ILE A 444 -2.05 -1.03 -25.87
CA ILE A 444 -1.59 0.26 -25.31
C ILE A 444 -0.69 0.99 -26.32
N VAL A 445 0.30 0.28 -26.89
CA VAL A 445 1.22 0.85 -27.89
C VAL A 445 0.47 1.26 -29.15
N SER A 446 -0.44 0.41 -29.65
CA SER A 446 -1.26 0.73 -30.82
C SER A 446 -2.20 1.92 -30.59
N PHE A 447 -2.69 2.10 -29.35
CA PHE A 447 -3.43 3.31 -29.00
C PHE A 447 -2.53 4.55 -29.11
N CYS A 448 -1.33 4.50 -28.55
CA CYS A 448 -0.35 5.59 -28.64
C CYS A 448 -0.04 5.94 -30.10
N GLU A 449 0.27 4.94 -30.92
CA GLU A 449 0.57 5.11 -32.35
C GLU A 449 -0.59 5.79 -33.10
N ARG A 450 -1.81 5.27 -32.97
CA ARG A 450 -3.00 5.84 -33.65
C ARG A 450 -3.30 7.29 -33.26
N ASN A 451 -2.88 7.70 -32.07
CA ASN A 451 -3.09 9.06 -31.56
C ASN A 451 -1.84 9.95 -31.70
N GLY A 452 -0.78 9.49 -32.37
CA GLY A 452 0.46 10.24 -32.54
C GLY A 452 1.18 10.53 -31.22
N ILE A 453 1.08 9.61 -30.25
CA ILE A 453 1.77 9.69 -28.96
C ILE A 453 3.07 8.90 -29.08
N LEU A 454 4.20 9.53 -28.82
CA LEU A 454 5.48 8.82 -28.87
C LEU A 454 5.58 7.85 -27.70
N CYS A 455 5.84 6.59 -28.01
CA CYS A 455 6.06 5.55 -27.01
C CYS A 455 7.11 4.53 -27.48
N GLN A 456 7.75 3.87 -26.51
CA GLN A 456 8.81 2.91 -26.76
C GLN A 456 8.88 1.88 -25.64
N GLY A 457 8.84 0.60 -25.97
CA GLY A 457 9.17 -0.48 -25.05
C GLY A 457 10.65 -0.42 -24.68
N ARG A 458 10.92 -0.49 -23.39
CA ARG A 458 12.24 -0.29 -22.79
C ARG A 458 12.78 -1.58 -22.15
N GLY A 459 14.08 -1.55 -21.83
CA GLY A 459 14.73 -2.59 -21.04
C GLY A 459 14.79 -3.93 -21.76
N SER A 460 14.32 -4.97 -21.07
CA SER A 460 14.38 -6.34 -21.57
C SER A 460 13.50 -6.60 -22.81
N ALA A 461 12.43 -5.82 -23.02
CA ALA A 461 11.57 -5.92 -24.21
C ALA A 461 12.34 -5.74 -25.53
N ALA A 462 13.46 -5.00 -25.51
CA ALA A 462 14.33 -4.81 -26.68
C ALA A 462 15.01 -6.12 -27.13
N ASN A 463 15.02 -7.18 -26.31
CA ASN A 463 15.60 -8.47 -26.67
C ASN A 463 14.60 -9.41 -27.39
N SER A 464 13.36 -8.98 -27.62
CA SER A 464 12.31 -9.80 -28.23
C SER A 464 12.00 -9.38 -29.66
N ALA A 465 12.13 -10.32 -30.60
CA ALA A 465 11.72 -10.16 -31.99
C ALA A 465 10.19 -10.05 -32.11
N VAL A 466 9.45 -10.71 -31.22
CA VAL A 466 7.98 -10.56 -31.11
C VAL A 466 7.64 -9.12 -30.73
N CYS A 467 8.25 -8.55 -29.68
CA CYS A 467 8.04 -7.15 -29.31
C CYS A 467 8.38 -6.18 -30.45
N PHE A 468 9.46 -6.43 -31.19
CA PHE A 468 9.82 -5.64 -32.37
C PHE A 468 8.77 -5.79 -33.47
N ALA A 469 8.35 -7.00 -33.81
CA ALA A 469 7.38 -7.24 -34.88
C ALA A 469 6.04 -6.54 -34.63
N ILE A 470 5.51 -6.59 -33.41
CA ILE A 470 4.22 -5.97 -33.06
C ILE A 470 4.32 -4.50 -32.61
N GLY A 471 5.49 -3.86 -32.75
CA GLY A 471 5.66 -2.43 -32.53
C GLY A 471 5.90 -2.00 -31.08
N ILE A 472 6.02 -2.94 -30.14
CA ILE A 472 6.32 -2.60 -28.72
C ILE A 472 7.69 -1.94 -28.60
N THR A 473 8.70 -2.42 -29.34
CA THR A 473 10.02 -1.81 -29.40
C THR A 473 10.44 -1.49 -30.84
N ASN A 474 11.30 -0.50 -31.02
CA ASN A 474 11.92 -0.17 -32.31
C ASN A 474 13.37 -0.68 -32.40
N VAL A 475 13.86 -1.40 -31.42
CA VAL A 475 15.16 -2.05 -31.45
C VAL A 475 15.00 -3.43 -32.10
N ASP A 476 15.73 -3.67 -33.19
CA ASP A 476 15.75 -4.99 -33.86
C ASP A 476 16.72 -5.94 -33.13
N PRO A 477 16.20 -6.94 -32.40
CA PRO A 477 17.05 -7.85 -31.65
C PRO A 477 17.83 -8.82 -32.53
N VAL A 478 17.32 -9.13 -33.73
CA VAL A 478 17.99 -10.04 -34.68
C VAL A 478 19.19 -9.36 -35.32
N ALA A 479 19.02 -8.12 -35.76
CA ALA A 479 20.12 -7.33 -36.33
C ALA A 479 21.20 -6.98 -35.30
N ASN A 480 20.84 -6.85 -34.04
CA ASN A 480 21.76 -6.50 -32.95
C ASN A 480 22.22 -7.73 -32.12
N GLU A 481 21.89 -8.96 -32.54
CA GLU A 481 22.29 -10.22 -31.89
C GLU A 481 21.95 -10.25 -30.40
N LEU A 482 20.76 -9.74 -30.02
CA LEU A 482 20.30 -9.71 -28.63
C LEU A 482 19.69 -11.07 -28.24
N LEU A 483 19.88 -11.48 -26.98
CA LEU A 483 19.43 -12.76 -26.46
C LEU A 483 18.02 -12.64 -25.85
N PHE A 484 17.05 -13.36 -26.40
CA PHE A 484 15.67 -13.40 -25.93
C PHE A 484 15.56 -13.96 -24.49
N GLU A 485 16.39 -14.92 -24.13
CA GLU A 485 16.41 -15.57 -22.80
C GLU A 485 16.72 -14.58 -21.66
N ARG A 486 17.28 -13.40 -21.97
CA ARG A 486 17.45 -12.32 -20.99
C ARG A 486 16.12 -11.60 -20.68
N PHE A 487 15.15 -11.73 -21.55
CA PHE A 487 13.82 -11.15 -21.39
C PHE A 487 12.83 -12.19 -20.84
N LEU A 488 12.77 -13.37 -21.45
CA LEU A 488 11.85 -14.45 -21.07
C LEU A 488 12.53 -15.81 -21.25
N SER A 489 12.53 -16.62 -20.19
CA SER A 489 13.04 -17.99 -20.25
C SER A 489 12.04 -18.95 -19.61
N PRO A 490 12.03 -20.23 -20.02
CA PRO A 490 11.16 -21.25 -19.44
C PRO A 490 11.35 -21.47 -17.93
N GLU A 491 12.51 -21.07 -17.40
CA GLU A 491 12.87 -21.24 -15.98
C GLU A 491 12.43 -20.02 -15.13
N ARG A 492 11.86 -18.99 -15.74
CA ARG A 492 11.45 -17.78 -15.04
C ARG A 492 10.08 -17.97 -14.37
N ASP A 493 10.03 -17.71 -13.08
CA ASP A 493 8.76 -17.60 -12.36
C ASP A 493 8.11 -16.22 -12.61
N GLY A 494 6.90 -16.20 -13.15
CA GLY A 494 6.08 -15.02 -13.34
C GLY A 494 6.15 -14.37 -14.74
N PRO A 495 5.27 -13.38 -14.99
CA PRO A 495 5.14 -12.70 -16.28
C PRO A 495 6.38 -11.89 -16.64
N PRO A 496 6.60 -11.63 -17.96
CA PRO A 496 7.62 -10.68 -18.38
C PRO A 496 7.32 -9.27 -17.86
N ASP A 497 8.36 -8.45 -17.70
CA ASP A 497 8.23 -7.06 -17.29
C ASP A 497 8.54 -6.17 -18.51
N ILE A 498 7.48 -5.66 -19.15
CA ILE A 498 7.58 -4.75 -20.29
C ILE A 498 7.26 -3.34 -19.80
N ASP A 499 8.29 -2.53 -19.68
CA ASP A 499 8.16 -1.11 -19.44
C ASP A 499 7.84 -0.39 -20.76
N ILE A 500 6.81 0.44 -20.78
CA ILE A 500 6.50 1.32 -21.90
C ILE A 500 6.81 2.76 -21.51
N ASP A 501 7.85 3.33 -22.09
CA ASP A 501 8.11 4.77 -21.99
C ASP A 501 7.16 5.50 -22.93
N ILE A 502 6.37 6.43 -22.39
CA ILE A 502 5.40 7.24 -23.11
C ILE A 502 5.78 8.71 -22.94
N GLU A 503 5.60 9.55 -23.95
CA GLU A 503 5.84 10.99 -23.78
C GLU A 503 5.05 11.55 -22.59
N SER A 504 5.76 12.29 -21.72
CA SER A 504 5.23 12.66 -20.41
C SER A 504 3.94 13.48 -20.48
N ASP A 505 3.83 14.36 -21.47
CA ASP A 505 2.72 15.32 -21.58
C ASP A 505 1.40 14.66 -21.97
N ARG A 506 1.46 13.52 -22.65
CA ARG A 506 0.31 12.80 -23.18
C ARG A 506 0.09 11.42 -22.55
N ARG A 507 0.92 11.02 -21.60
CA ARG A 507 0.80 9.73 -20.92
C ARG A 507 -0.57 9.52 -20.25
N GLU A 508 -1.19 10.59 -19.78
CA GLU A 508 -2.53 10.51 -19.16
C GLU A 508 -3.56 9.92 -20.12
N GLU A 509 -3.47 10.21 -21.40
CA GLU A 509 -4.37 9.67 -22.43
C GLU A 509 -4.28 8.14 -22.49
N ALA A 510 -3.05 7.58 -22.44
CA ALA A 510 -2.83 6.14 -22.42
C ALA A 510 -3.37 5.48 -21.13
N ILE A 511 -3.20 6.12 -19.96
CA ILE A 511 -3.76 5.64 -18.68
C ILE A 511 -5.30 5.62 -18.75
N GLN A 512 -5.91 6.68 -19.27
CA GLN A 512 -7.36 6.75 -19.42
C GLN A 512 -7.90 5.78 -20.48
N HIS A 513 -7.10 5.43 -21.51
CA HIS A 513 -7.44 4.36 -22.45
C HIS A 513 -7.59 3.01 -21.73
N VAL A 514 -6.66 2.65 -20.84
CA VAL A 514 -6.76 1.41 -20.04
C VAL A 514 -8.02 1.40 -19.20
N TYR A 515 -8.34 2.50 -18.50
CA TYR A 515 -9.59 2.61 -17.75
C TYR A 515 -10.85 2.53 -18.62
N ALA A 516 -10.83 3.11 -19.81
CA ALA A 516 -11.95 3.04 -20.75
C ALA A 516 -12.17 1.63 -21.30
N ARG A 517 -11.07 0.89 -21.54
CA ARG A 517 -11.12 -0.45 -22.10
C ARG A 517 -11.50 -1.53 -21.09
N TYR A 518 -10.89 -1.52 -19.91
CA TYR A 518 -11.07 -2.57 -18.90
C TYR A 518 -12.05 -2.18 -17.79
N GLY A 519 -12.32 -0.91 -17.61
CA GLY A 519 -13.11 -0.39 -16.47
C GLY A 519 -12.28 -0.23 -15.20
N ARG A 520 -12.71 0.69 -14.32
CA ARG A 520 -12.07 0.95 -13.01
C ARG A 520 -12.30 -0.15 -11.98
N GLU A 521 -13.19 -1.06 -12.28
CA GLU A 521 -13.43 -2.26 -11.47
C GLU A 521 -12.32 -3.29 -11.64
N TYR A 522 -11.73 -3.35 -12.84
CA TYR A 522 -10.73 -4.34 -13.25
C TYR A 522 -9.33 -3.78 -13.43
N ALA A 523 -9.18 -2.45 -13.46
CA ALA A 523 -7.91 -1.77 -13.63
C ALA A 523 -7.70 -0.69 -12.58
N ALA A 524 -6.51 -0.64 -11.96
CA ALA A 524 -6.11 0.41 -11.03
C ALA A 524 -4.60 0.64 -11.07
N GLN A 525 -4.15 1.84 -10.69
CA GLN A 525 -2.73 2.11 -10.53
C GLN A 525 -2.19 1.43 -9.28
N VAL A 526 -0.94 1.01 -9.35
CA VAL A 526 -0.18 0.49 -8.21
C VAL A 526 0.12 1.63 -7.24
N ALA A 527 0.10 1.36 -5.94
CA ALA A 527 0.49 2.33 -4.93
C ALA A 527 2.03 2.44 -4.81
N ASN A 528 2.44 3.46 -4.08
CA ASN A 528 3.80 3.60 -3.59
C ASN A 528 3.74 3.98 -2.11
N VAL A 529 4.29 3.15 -1.24
CA VAL A 529 4.36 3.44 0.20
C VAL A 529 5.48 4.44 0.44
N ILE A 530 5.11 5.65 0.83
CA ILE A 530 6.08 6.67 1.21
C ILE A 530 6.45 6.48 2.68
N THR A 531 7.69 6.08 2.92
CA THR A 531 8.23 5.86 4.26
C THR A 531 8.96 7.09 4.81
N TYR A 532 9.12 7.13 6.12
CA TYR A 532 9.99 8.11 6.75
C TYR A 532 11.44 7.89 6.33
N ARG A 533 12.09 8.95 5.91
CA ARG A 533 13.52 9.00 5.62
C ARG A 533 14.16 10.09 6.48
N GLY A 534 15.47 10.09 6.66
CA GLY A 534 16.18 10.94 7.59
C GLY A 534 15.65 12.37 7.71
N LYS A 535 15.48 13.10 6.59
CA LYS A 535 14.94 14.49 6.61
C LYS A 535 13.53 14.61 7.15
N SER A 536 12.63 13.70 6.78
CA SER A 536 11.25 13.72 7.24
C SER A 536 11.13 13.24 8.68
N ALA A 537 11.92 12.25 9.06
CA ALA A 537 11.97 11.73 10.41
C ALA A 537 12.46 12.78 11.42
N VAL A 538 13.58 13.45 11.13
CA VAL A 538 14.11 14.53 11.99
C VAL A 538 13.11 15.70 12.10
N ARG A 539 12.47 16.10 11.00
CA ARG A 539 11.49 17.20 11.02
C ARG A 539 10.27 16.86 11.88
N ASP A 540 9.68 15.68 11.66
CA ASP A 540 8.47 15.28 12.37
C ASP A 540 8.79 14.90 13.84
N ALA A 541 9.97 14.31 14.14
CA ALA A 541 10.45 14.08 15.51
C ALA A 541 10.67 15.39 16.28
N ALA A 542 11.36 16.36 15.67
CA ALA A 542 11.57 17.67 16.28
C ALA A 542 10.24 18.40 16.54
N LYS A 543 9.26 18.28 15.62
CA LYS A 543 7.93 18.83 15.81
C LYS A 543 7.19 18.15 16.98
N ALA A 544 7.20 16.82 17.05
CA ALA A 544 6.58 16.06 18.14
C ALA A 544 7.19 16.44 19.50
N LEU A 545 8.49 16.72 19.55
CA LEU A 545 9.21 17.16 20.75
C LEU A 545 9.07 18.67 21.05
N GLY A 546 8.26 19.42 20.30
CA GLY A 546 7.92 20.81 20.58
C GLY A 546 8.94 21.85 20.09
N PHE A 547 9.92 21.47 19.28
CA PHE A 547 10.89 22.42 18.73
C PHE A 547 10.28 23.34 17.67
N SER A 548 10.80 24.54 17.57
CA SER A 548 10.29 25.58 16.66
C SER A 548 10.42 25.19 15.18
N PRO A 549 9.55 25.72 14.28
CA PRO A 549 9.65 25.46 12.85
C PRO A 549 11.01 25.81 12.23
N GLY A 550 11.71 26.82 12.75
CA GLY A 550 13.06 27.19 12.32
C GLY A 550 14.10 26.11 12.64
N GLN A 551 14.06 25.55 13.85
CA GLN A 551 14.92 24.44 14.27
C GLN A 551 14.62 23.17 13.46
N GLN A 552 13.33 22.84 13.29
CA GLN A 552 12.90 21.70 12.46
C GLN A 552 13.47 21.77 11.03
N ASP A 553 13.41 22.96 10.41
CA ASP A 553 13.92 23.16 9.05
C ASP A 553 15.46 23.15 9.02
N ALA A 554 16.14 23.80 9.97
CA ALA A 554 17.59 23.83 10.05
C ALA A 554 18.17 22.42 10.24
N TRP A 555 17.66 21.64 11.19
CA TRP A 555 18.13 20.29 11.47
C TRP A 555 17.81 19.31 10.34
N SER A 556 16.62 19.38 9.74
CA SER A 556 16.29 18.52 8.61
C SER A 556 17.16 18.72 7.38
N LYS A 557 17.81 19.90 7.23
CA LYS A 557 18.77 20.18 6.16
C LYS A 557 20.15 19.60 6.41
N GLN A 558 20.51 19.36 7.68
CA GLN A 558 21.81 18.79 8.06
C GLN A 558 21.86 17.27 7.80
N VAL A 559 20.70 16.61 7.77
CA VAL A 559 20.63 15.16 7.59
C VAL A 559 20.55 14.78 6.11
N SER A 560 21.34 13.81 5.70
CA SER A 560 21.25 13.26 4.36
C SER A 560 19.91 12.54 4.14
N ARG A 561 19.40 12.59 2.91
CA ARG A 561 18.20 11.85 2.53
C ARG A 561 18.42 10.33 2.50
N TRP A 562 19.68 9.91 2.35
CA TRP A 562 20.04 8.55 1.94
C TRP A 562 20.84 7.75 2.97
N THR A 563 21.55 8.41 3.90
CA THR A 563 22.48 7.74 4.82
C THR A 563 21.89 7.32 6.16
N GLY A 564 20.59 7.55 6.39
CA GLY A 564 19.96 7.26 7.68
C GLY A 564 20.31 8.26 8.79
N VAL A 565 19.52 8.27 9.85
CA VAL A 565 19.67 9.23 10.97
C VAL A 565 20.87 8.90 11.87
N GLY A 566 21.29 7.64 11.91
CA GLY A 566 22.38 7.18 12.80
C GLY A 566 23.81 7.41 12.30
N ALA A 567 24.00 7.79 11.04
CA ALA A 567 25.33 7.89 10.40
C ALA A 567 26.01 9.27 10.59
N GLU A 568 25.34 10.24 11.21
CA GLU A 568 25.84 11.62 11.29
C GLU A 568 26.38 11.96 12.69
N THR A 569 27.72 11.91 12.84
CA THR A 569 28.42 12.44 14.02
C THR A 569 28.74 13.91 13.84
N GLY A 570 28.48 14.73 14.86
CA GLY A 570 28.88 16.16 14.89
C GLY A 570 27.81 17.15 14.43
N THR A 571 26.53 16.81 14.54
CA THR A 571 25.41 17.71 14.29
C THR A 571 24.97 18.45 15.57
N ASP A 572 24.43 19.68 15.41
CA ASP A 572 23.79 20.43 16.51
C ASP A 572 22.39 19.90 16.88
N ILE A 573 22.01 18.73 16.37
CA ILE A 573 20.69 18.12 16.56
C ILE A 573 20.67 17.45 17.95
N PRO A 574 19.69 17.79 18.82
CA PRO A 574 19.57 17.13 20.12
C PRO A 574 19.43 15.61 19.98
N GLU A 575 20.13 14.86 20.85
CA GLU A 575 20.12 13.39 20.83
C GLU A 575 18.72 12.79 20.90
N GLN A 576 17.82 13.40 21.68
CA GLN A 576 16.42 12.96 21.76
C GLN A 576 15.67 13.07 20.42
N VAL A 577 16.00 14.05 19.57
CA VAL A 577 15.44 14.20 18.23
C VAL A 577 16.00 13.12 17.32
N LEU A 578 17.31 12.86 17.39
CA LEU A 578 17.98 11.82 16.60
C LEU A 578 17.44 10.42 16.95
N ARG A 579 17.32 10.08 18.23
CA ARG A 579 16.74 8.81 18.68
C ARG A 579 15.32 8.60 18.17
N LEU A 580 14.45 9.61 18.39
CA LEU A 580 13.07 9.51 17.91
C LEU A 580 12.99 9.47 16.39
N ALA A 581 13.85 10.19 15.69
CA ALA A 581 13.91 10.16 14.24
C ALA A 581 14.38 8.79 13.72
N ALA A 582 15.33 8.13 14.39
CA ALA A 582 15.72 6.76 14.09
C ALA A 582 14.57 5.77 14.30
N ASP A 583 13.80 5.93 15.39
CA ASP A 583 12.60 5.12 15.65
C ASP A 583 11.50 5.29 14.60
N LEU A 584 11.43 6.44 13.94
CA LEU A 584 10.46 6.72 12.88
C LEU A 584 10.95 6.30 11.50
N GLU A 585 12.26 6.19 11.27
CA GLU A 585 12.83 5.91 9.96
C GLU A 585 12.34 4.55 9.44
N GLY A 586 11.93 4.49 8.16
CA GLY A 586 11.39 3.29 7.54
C GLY A 586 9.89 3.04 7.79
N LEU A 587 9.26 3.66 8.79
CA LEU A 587 7.81 3.51 9.00
C LEU A 587 7.02 4.14 7.85
N PRO A 588 5.87 3.55 7.46
CA PRO A 588 5.00 4.12 6.45
C PRO A 588 4.45 5.47 6.93
N ARG A 589 4.49 6.44 6.04
CA ARG A 589 4.05 7.81 6.31
C ARG A 589 2.73 8.14 5.63
N HIS A 590 2.57 7.74 4.40
CA HIS A 590 1.36 7.86 3.60
C HIS A 590 1.50 7.11 2.28
N MET A 591 0.36 6.83 1.64
CA MET A 591 0.31 6.23 0.31
C MET A 591 0.42 7.30 -0.78
N GLY A 592 1.26 7.02 -1.77
CA GLY A 592 1.35 7.72 -3.05
C GLY A 592 0.86 6.85 -4.21
N ILE A 593 1.08 7.32 -5.44
CA ILE A 593 0.83 6.57 -6.67
C ILE A 593 2.18 6.18 -7.25
N HIS A 594 2.32 4.95 -7.72
CA HIS A 594 3.48 4.53 -8.51
C HIS A 594 3.56 5.34 -9.81
N SER A 595 4.75 5.62 -10.29
CA SER A 595 4.96 6.51 -11.44
C SER A 595 4.37 5.99 -12.76
N GLY A 596 4.19 4.68 -12.92
CA GLY A 596 3.74 4.06 -14.16
C GLY A 596 2.90 2.81 -14.02
N GLY A 597 3.04 2.07 -12.90
CA GLY A 597 2.44 0.74 -12.75
C GLY A 597 0.92 0.77 -12.72
N MET A 598 0.31 -0.06 -13.56
CA MET A 598 -1.11 -0.41 -13.52
C MET A 598 -1.28 -1.90 -13.40
N VAL A 599 -2.30 -2.32 -12.66
CA VAL A 599 -2.75 -3.71 -12.57
C VAL A 599 -4.04 -3.85 -13.35
N ILE A 600 -4.20 -4.95 -14.08
CA ILE A 600 -5.41 -5.33 -14.81
C ILE A 600 -5.73 -6.78 -14.40
N CYS A 601 -6.94 -7.03 -13.91
CA CYS A 601 -7.35 -8.32 -13.36
C CYS A 601 -8.50 -8.98 -14.14
N ASP A 602 -8.62 -10.30 -14.02
CA ASP A 602 -9.72 -11.12 -14.57
C ASP A 602 -11.04 -10.99 -13.79
N ARG A 603 -10.97 -10.43 -12.60
CA ARG A 603 -12.09 -10.19 -11.67
C ARG A 603 -11.98 -8.80 -11.07
N PRO A 604 -13.03 -8.29 -10.42
CA PRO A 604 -12.95 -7.00 -9.73
C PRO A 604 -11.73 -6.94 -8.82
N ILE A 605 -10.91 -5.90 -8.97
CA ILE A 605 -9.69 -5.72 -8.16
C ILE A 605 -10.02 -5.70 -6.68
N ALA A 606 -11.19 -5.12 -6.32
CA ALA A 606 -11.67 -5.06 -4.96
C ALA A 606 -11.88 -6.44 -4.31
N ASP A 607 -11.91 -7.54 -5.08
CA ASP A 607 -11.93 -8.91 -4.54
C ASP A 607 -10.59 -9.33 -3.91
N VAL A 608 -9.54 -8.65 -4.30
CA VAL A 608 -8.15 -8.96 -3.94
C VAL A 608 -7.58 -7.90 -3.03
N CYS A 609 -7.71 -6.63 -3.41
CA CYS A 609 -7.15 -5.50 -2.71
C CYS A 609 -8.12 -4.31 -2.78
N PRO A 610 -8.38 -3.62 -1.68
CA PRO A 610 -9.17 -2.40 -1.72
C PRO A 610 -8.56 -1.36 -2.65
N VAL A 611 -9.43 -0.58 -3.29
CA VAL A 611 -9.08 0.50 -4.21
C VAL A 611 -9.57 1.83 -3.64
N GLU A 612 -8.76 2.86 -3.74
CA GLU A 612 -9.10 4.21 -3.29
C GLU A 612 -8.89 5.25 -4.41
N TRP A 613 -9.47 6.44 -4.25
CA TRP A 613 -9.16 7.53 -5.15
C TRP A 613 -7.72 8.01 -5.00
N ALA A 614 -7.07 8.23 -6.11
CA ALA A 614 -5.78 8.91 -6.15
C ALA A 614 -5.97 10.43 -5.96
N ARG A 615 -4.86 11.16 -5.76
CA ARG A 615 -4.89 12.63 -5.74
C ARG A 615 -5.11 13.26 -7.09
N MET A 616 -4.63 12.58 -8.14
CA MET A 616 -4.93 13.00 -9.51
C MET A 616 -6.36 12.62 -9.84
N ALA A 617 -7.09 13.58 -10.43
CA ALA A 617 -8.47 13.35 -10.85
C ALA A 617 -8.57 12.17 -11.84
N GLY A 618 -9.64 11.40 -11.74
CA GLY A 618 -9.90 10.29 -12.67
C GLY A 618 -9.00 9.07 -12.50
N ARG A 619 -8.20 8.97 -11.42
CA ARG A 619 -7.37 7.81 -11.15
C ARG A 619 -7.77 7.11 -9.87
N SER A 620 -7.82 5.78 -9.91
CA SER A 620 -7.91 4.90 -8.76
C SER A 620 -6.55 4.24 -8.48
N VAL A 621 -6.29 3.91 -7.23
CA VAL A 621 -5.03 3.32 -6.78
C VAL A 621 -5.30 2.16 -5.84
N LEU A 622 -4.55 1.07 -5.98
CA LEU A 622 -4.54 -0.05 -5.03
C LEU A 622 -4.00 0.40 -3.67
N GLN A 623 -4.33 -0.33 -2.63
CA GLN A 623 -3.69 -0.16 -1.32
C GLN A 623 -2.32 -0.87 -1.22
N TRP A 624 -1.91 -1.60 -2.24
CA TRP A 624 -0.65 -2.34 -2.31
C TRP A 624 0.38 -1.69 -3.22
N ASP A 625 1.64 -1.77 -2.82
CA ASP A 625 2.76 -1.34 -3.64
C ASP A 625 3.18 -2.43 -4.66
N LYS A 626 4.24 -2.14 -5.44
CA LYS A 626 4.70 -3.07 -6.47
C LYS A 626 5.22 -4.39 -5.91
N ASP A 627 5.87 -4.35 -4.74
CA ASP A 627 6.43 -5.55 -4.11
C ASP A 627 5.31 -6.43 -3.53
N ASP A 628 4.27 -5.81 -2.96
CA ASP A 628 3.06 -6.49 -2.52
C ASP A 628 2.32 -7.14 -3.70
N CYS A 629 2.18 -6.40 -4.81
CA CYS A 629 1.57 -6.94 -6.04
C CYS A 629 2.33 -8.15 -6.56
N ALA A 630 3.67 -8.08 -6.59
CA ALA A 630 4.52 -9.18 -7.03
C ALA A 630 4.40 -10.41 -6.12
N ALA A 631 4.37 -10.22 -4.79
CA ALA A 631 4.26 -11.30 -3.81
C ALA A 631 2.96 -12.11 -3.93
N VAL A 632 1.85 -11.46 -4.33
CA VAL A 632 0.56 -12.14 -4.54
C VAL A 632 0.32 -12.53 -6.00
N GLY A 633 1.29 -12.31 -6.91
CA GLY A 633 1.18 -12.70 -8.31
C GLY A 633 0.32 -11.77 -9.19
N LEU A 634 0.06 -10.55 -8.74
CA LEU A 634 -0.59 -9.52 -9.55
C LEU A 634 0.32 -9.05 -10.68
N VAL A 635 -0.18 -9.11 -11.91
CA VAL A 635 0.57 -8.68 -13.09
C VAL A 635 0.52 -7.17 -13.25
N LYS A 636 1.69 -6.55 -13.27
CA LYS A 636 1.87 -5.11 -13.43
C LYS A 636 2.23 -4.75 -14.87
N PHE A 637 1.65 -3.67 -15.37
CA PHE A 637 1.97 -3.03 -16.65
C PHE A 637 2.55 -1.65 -16.37
N ASP A 638 3.80 -1.40 -16.76
CA ASP A 638 4.45 -0.11 -16.50
C ASP A 638 4.32 0.84 -17.67
N MET A 639 3.53 1.90 -17.47
CA MET A 639 3.36 3.02 -18.41
C MET A 639 4.09 4.25 -17.86
N LEU A 640 5.37 4.37 -18.18
CA LEU A 640 6.26 5.39 -17.62
C LEU A 640 6.23 6.68 -18.44
N GLY A 641 6.28 7.83 -17.78
CA GLY A 641 6.41 9.11 -18.47
C GLY A 641 7.87 9.47 -18.71
N LEU A 642 8.28 9.62 -19.97
CA LEU A 642 9.62 10.02 -20.32
C LEU A 642 9.61 11.42 -20.97
N GLY A 643 10.14 12.43 -20.25
CA GLY A 643 10.20 13.82 -20.73
C GLY A 643 11.06 14.00 -21.97
N MET A 644 12.02 13.10 -22.21
CA MET A 644 12.83 13.13 -23.44
C MET A 644 11.98 12.86 -24.70
N LEU A 645 10.97 11.97 -24.61
CA LEU A 645 10.06 11.73 -25.74
C LEU A 645 9.21 12.97 -26.06
N SER A 646 8.72 13.68 -25.02
CA SER A 646 8.05 14.98 -25.24
C SER A 646 8.99 16.00 -25.89
N ALA A 647 10.24 16.06 -25.44
CA ALA A 647 11.24 16.98 -26.04
C ALA A 647 11.52 16.63 -27.52
N LEU A 648 11.62 15.34 -27.85
CA LEU A 648 11.78 14.89 -29.24
C LEU A 648 10.56 15.23 -30.08
N HIS A 649 9.34 15.07 -29.53
CA HIS A 649 8.11 15.44 -30.23
C HIS A 649 8.11 16.93 -30.57
N TYR A 650 8.42 17.80 -29.60
CA TYR A 650 8.55 19.24 -29.85
C TYR A 650 9.62 19.59 -30.88
N MET A 651 10.78 18.89 -30.88
CA MET A 651 11.83 19.09 -31.91
C MET A 651 11.33 18.71 -33.28
N ILE A 652 10.63 17.58 -33.42
CA ILE A 652 10.05 17.14 -34.70
C ILE A 652 9.02 18.14 -35.20
N ASP A 653 8.14 18.63 -34.32
CA ASP A 653 7.14 19.64 -34.68
C ASP A 653 7.78 20.96 -35.13
N LEU A 654 8.84 21.40 -34.44
CA LEU A 654 9.58 22.61 -34.85
C LEU A 654 10.25 22.44 -36.23
N VAL A 655 10.84 21.27 -36.49
CA VAL A 655 11.43 20.98 -37.82
C VAL A 655 10.34 20.98 -38.90
N ARG A 656 9.21 20.32 -38.64
CA ARG A 656 8.06 20.30 -39.54
C ARG A 656 7.53 21.71 -39.82
N GLU A 657 7.40 22.55 -38.79
CA GLU A 657 6.90 23.92 -38.92
C GLU A 657 7.84 24.84 -39.71
N HIS A 658 9.16 24.72 -39.48
CA HIS A 658 10.14 25.64 -40.08
C HIS A 658 10.76 25.16 -41.36
N GLU A 659 10.96 23.86 -41.54
CA GLU A 659 11.62 23.27 -42.72
C GLU A 659 10.63 22.59 -43.67
N GLY A 660 9.38 22.37 -43.23
CA GLY A 660 8.36 21.69 -44.06
C GLY A 660 8.70 20.23 -44.37
N VAL A 661 9.53 19.58 -43.54
CA VAL A 661 9.96 18.18 -43.70
C VAL A 661 9.16 17.32 -42.73
N GLU A 662 8.61 16.19 -43.20
CA GLU A 662 7.95 15.17 -42.38
C GLU A 662 8.92 14.08 -41.94
#